data_d20103848a5ae2e09d1df940fa91c97c
#
_entry.id   d20103848a5ae2e09d1df940fa91c97c
#
_cell.length_a   1.000
_cell.length_b   1.000
_cell.length_c   1.000
_cell.angle_alpha   90.00
_cell.angle_beta   90.00
_cell.angle_gamma   90.00
#
_symmetry.space_group_name_H-M   'P 1'
#
loop_
_entity.id
_entity.type
_entity.pdbx_description
1 polymer ?
#
loop_
_entity_poly.entity_id
_entity_poly.type
_entity_poly.pdbx_seq_one_letter_code
_entity_poly.pdbx_strand_id
1 'polypeptide(L)'
;MGLKYRGEIDGLRAVAVLPVILFHAGFGLFGGGYVGVDVFFVISGYLITTILLSELQAGTFTLVGFYERRARRILPALFVVMLVTLPFAWLWLAPGEMQKFCNSLIGVSLFASNVLFWRESGYFDTATELKPLLHTWSLAVEEQYYLFFPLLLMAAWRLGRRRIAVMLAVLLAASLVVAEWGLRRDPTAAYYLLPTRGWELLIGALAALVLSARAGESGALVPPRAWMGQVASLAGFGAIAASVFLFDRSTPFPGLYALLPTVGTALVILFATPQTGVGAILGSRFFVGVGMLSYSAYLWHQPLLAFARVRTIGAPSHGLMAALAVASVGLAYLSWRFVERPFRQRRTIPRRAVFVLSGVFLLFFIAVGQGGRMTGGYEAARLDEGQIALRKTAEPSPLRDACHTLDSPDFTPPSRSCTYFSGRTTWAVFGDSHAVELAYALAEGLRDHGQSLRHLSFSGCGPVLGQGDLDTPCRRWSDAALAYLLSLRGVDTVVVAYRMNLYLFGEHEGIYPALPDTVGEAARLRVWRSYVDLVTRLHAAGKRVVVVEQAPELRKGIGDLILLERGERIVGVAERWWMRRQRFVRDHLADLPPGVILVDPADVLCDGEACLAAGRSKAYYFDDDHLSVHGARRVAGQIFKLAAPSGPS
;
A
#
# COMPACT_ATOMS: atom_id res chain seq x y z
N MET A 1 38.71 -21.65 10.71
CA MET A 1 37.72 -22.20 11.65
C MET A 1 36.33 -22.13 11.03
N GLY A 2 35.61 -23.23 10.91
CA GLY A 2 34.22 -23.21 10.39
C GLY A 2 33.30 -22.54 11.43
N LEU A 3 32.40 -21.68 10.95
CA LEU A 3 31.35 -21.07 11.79
C LEU A 3 30.53 -22.19 12.42
N LYS A 4 30.44 -22.23 13.75
CA LYS A 4 29.58 -23.19 14.46
C LYS A 4 28.12 -22.90 14.12
N TYR A 5 27.39 -23.90 13.69
CA TYR A 5 25.96 -23.79 13.39
C TYR A 5 25.17 -23.38 14.65
N ARG A 6 24.26 -22.43 14.48
CA ARG A 6 23.42 -21.87 15.55
C ARG A 6 21.94 -22.05 15.20
N GLY A 7 21.35 -23.15 15.68
CA GLY A 7 19.94 -23.48 15.40
C GLY A 7 18.95 -22.43 15.91
N GLU A 8 19.29 -21.73 17.03
CA GLU A 8 18.47 -20.66 17.58
C GLU A 8 18.32 -19.46 16.65
N ILE A 9 19.25 -19.24 15.71
CA ILE A 9 19.13 -18.19 14.69
C ILE A 9 18.12 -18.59 13.60
N ASP A 10 18.11 -19.87 13.21
CA ASP A 10 17.05 -20.35 12.30
C ASP A 10 15.69 -20.30 13.00
N GLY A 11 15.61 -20.66 14.28
CA GLY A 11 14.37 -20.50 15.06
C GLY A 11 13.90 -19.05 15.17
N LEU A 12 14.81 -18.11 15.31
CA LEU A 12 14.48 -16.68 15.31
C LEU A 12 13.90 -16.22 13.96
N ARG A 13 14.35 -16.80 12.85
CA ARG A 13 13.76 -16.56 11.52
C ARG A 13 12.33 -17.08 11.41
N ALA A 14 11.98 -18.17 12.14
CA ALA A 14 10.60 -18.62 12.22
C ALA A 14 9.71 -17.63 12.99
N VAL A 15 10.21 -17.08 14.10
CA VAL A 15 9.54 -16.03 14.87
C VAL A 15 9.35 -14.74 14.05
N ALA A 16 10.23 -14.48 13.09
CA ALA A 16 10.10 -13.36 12.18
C ALA A 16 9.04 -13.61 11.09
N VAL A 17 9.07 -14.76 10.38
CA VAL A 17 8.25 -14.99 9.20
C VAL A 17 6.78 -15.28 9.53
N LEU A 18 6.50 -16.03 10.62
CA LEU A 18 5.12 -16.41 10.93
C LEU A 18 4.22 -15.20 11.24
N PRO A 19 4.61 -14.24 12.10
CA PRO A 19 3.81 -13.03 12.31
C PRO A 19 3.61 -12.19 11.04
N VAL A 20 4.62 -12.10 10.15
CA VAL A 20 4.48 -11.41 8.86
C VAL A 20 3.38 -12.04 8.01
N ILE A 21 3.38 -13.37 7.88
CA ILE A 21 2.36 -14.10 7.12
C ILE A 21 0.96 -13.88 7.72
N LEU A 22 0.84 -13.97 9.05
CA LEU A 22 -0.44 -13.81 9.76
C LEU A 22 -0.95 -12.37 9.72
N PHE A 23 -0.07 -11.37 9.80
CA PHE A 23 -0.40 -9.96 9.59
C PHE A 23 -0.97 -9.73 8.18
N HIS A 24 -0.25 -10.18 7.14
CA HIS A 24 -0.72 -10.04 5.77
C HIS A 24 -1.97 -10.89 5.47
N ALA A 25 -2.21 -11.95 6.21
CA ALA A 25 -3.46 -12.72 6.12
C ALA A 25 -4.65 -12.02 6.84
N GLY A 26 -4.44 -10.87 7.50
CA GLY A 26 -5.50 -10.08 8.12
C GLY A 26 -5.92 -10.53 9.51
N PHE A 27 -5.08 -11.27 10.24
CA PHE A 27 -5.34 -11.67 11.63
C PHE A 27 -4.97 -10.54 12.59
N GLY A 28 -5.96 -9.82 13.13
CA GLY A 28 -5.79 -8.63 13.96
C GLY A 28 -4.93 -8.82 15.21
N LEU A 29 -4.90 -10.04 15.78
CA LEU A 29 -4.00 -10.38 16.91
C LEU A 29 -2.52 -10.14 16.57
N PHE A 30 -2.15 -10.21 15.29
CA PHE A 30 -0.79 -9.99 14.80
C PHE A 30 -0.64 -8.62 14.15
N GLY A 31 -1.30 -7.58 14.67
CA GLY A 31 -1.29 -6.22 14.12
C GLY A 31 0.10 -5.65 13.89
N GLY A 32 1.05 -5.94 14.78
CA GLY A 32 2.46 -5.59 14.64
C GLY A 32 3.31 -6.63 13.90
N GLY A 33 2.71 -7.64 13.25
CA GLY A 33 3.47 -8.72 12.60
C GLY A 33 4.47 -8.26 11.53
N TYR A 34 4.27 -7.07 10.96
CA TYR A 34 5.20 -6.45 10.00
C TYR A 34 6.61 -6.25 10.56
N VAL A 35 6.78 -6.11 11.88
CA VAL A 35 8.11 -5.99 12.54
C VAL A 35 8.99 -7.23 12.33
N GLY A 36 8.45 -8.35 11.86
CA GLY A 36 9.25 -9.50 11.47
C GLY A 36 10.27 -9.19 10.38
N VAL A 37 10.03 -8.17 9.54
CA VAL A 37 11.00 -7.68 8.55
C VAL A 37 12.21 -7.08 9.26
N ASP A 38 12.02 -6.30 10.31
CA ASP A 38 13.10 -5.69 11.10
C ASP A 38 13.93 -6.75 11.80
N VAL A 39 13.28 -7.78 12.33
CA VAL A 39 13.95 -8.96 12.87
C VAL A 39 14.84 -9.61 11.80
N PHE A 40 14.33 -9.75 10.55
CA PHE A 40 15.14 -10.26 9.43
C PHE A 40 16.32 -9.36 9.10
N PHE A 41 16.15 -8.05 9.09
CA PHE A 41 17.24 -7.12 8.81
C PHE A 41 18.38 -7.24 9.83
N VAL A 42 18.07 -7.33 11.12
CA VAL A 42 19.08 -7.56 12.16
C VAL A 42 19.78 -8.92 11.98
N ILE A 43 19.03 -10.00 11.71
CA ILE A 43 19.60 -11.34 11.45
C ILE A 43 20.51 -11.30 10.22
N SER A 44 20.08 -10.63 9.14
CA SER A 44 20.82 -10.49 7.89
C SER A 44 22.12 -9.72 8.09
N GLY A 45 22.08 -8.58 8.78
CA GLY A 45 23.26 -7.82 9.16
C GLY A 45 24.26 -8.63 9.98
N TYR A 46 23.76 -9.40 10.96
CA TYR A 46 24.56 -10.30 11.78
C TYR A 46 25.25 -11.41 10.95
N LEU A 47 24.48 -12.14 10.15
CA LEU A 47 25.00 -13.29 9.39
C LEU A 47 26.02 -12.85 8.35
N ILE A 48 25.73 -11.79 7.58
CA ILE A 48 26.64 -11.29 6.56
C ILE A 48 27.94 -10.78 7.17
N THR A 49 27.84 -9.99 8.22
CA THR A 49 29.03 -9.47 8.90
C THR A 49 29.88 -10.58 9.49
N THR A 50 29.26 -11.60 10.11
CA THR A 50 29.97 -12.75 10.64
C THR A 50 30.76 -13.51 9.56
N ILE A 51 30.16 -13.72 8.37
CA ILE A 51 30.82 -14.35 7.22
C ILE A 51 31.98 -13.48 6.75
N LEU A 52 31.74 -12.19 6.53
CA LEU A 52 32.78 -11.25 6.08
C LEU A 52 33.96 -11.17 7.04
N LEU A 53 33.70 -11.04 8.34
CA LEU A 53 34.76 -10.99 9.35
C LEU A 53 35.63 -12.27 9.35
N SER A 54 34.99 -13.44 9.29
CA SER A 54 35.71 -14.71 9.29
C SER A 54 36.57 -14.90 8.03
N GLU A 55 36.04 -14.54 6.84
CA GLU A 55 36.78 -14.67 5.58
C GLU A 55 37.87 -13.62 5.41
N LEU A 56 37.64 -12.38 5.84
CA LEU A 56 38.68 -11.32 5.83
C LEU A 56 39.82 -11.62 6.81
N GLN A 57 39.50 -12.15 7.99
CA GLN A 57 40.54 -12.59 8.96
C GLN A 57 41.34 -13.78 8.41
N ALA A 58 40.71 -14.69 7.69
CA ALA A 58 41.39 -15.84 7.08
C ALA A 58 42.10 -15.49 5.75
N GLY A 59 41.96 -14.29 5.22
CA GLY A 59 42.51 -13.89 3.92
C GLY A 59 41.89 -14.62 2.73
N THR A 60 40.70 -15.22 2.91
CA THR A 60 40.00 -16.05 1.89
C THR A 60 38.84 -15.35 1.22
N PHE A 61 38.53 -14.13 1.61
CA PHE A 61 37.41 -13.37 1.08
C PHE A 61 37.59 -13.01 -0.41
N THR A 62 36.55 -13.29 -1.22
CA THR A 62 36.48 -12.81 -2.60
C THR A 62 35.07 -12.29 -2.90
N LEU A 63 34.96 -11.13 -3.56
CA LEU A 63 33.67 -10.55 -3.96
C LEU A 63 32.85 -11.51 -4.82
N VAL A 64 33.49 -12.14 -5.81
CA VAL A 64 32.81 -13.11 -6.69
C VAL A 64 32.27 -14.30 -5.90
N GLY A 65 33.04 -14.83 -4.95
CA GLY A 65 32.60 -15.92 -4.08
C GLY A 65 31.46 -15.52 -3.16
N PHE A 66 31.44 -14.27 -2.70
CA PHE A 66 30.37 -13.72 -1.88
C PHE A 66 29.06 -13.61 -2.68
N TYR A 67 29.09 -12.95 -3.85
CA TYR A 67 27.89 -12.80 -4.68
C TYR A 67 27.40 -14.12 -5.27
N GLU A 68 28.29 -15.08 -5.59
CA GLU A 68 27.89 -16.43 -5.97
C GLU A 68 27.01 -17.09 -4.88
N ARG A 69 27.42 -16.99 -3.60
CA ARG A 69 26.64 -17.56 -2.49
C ARG A 69 25.28 -16.89 -2.32
N ARG A 70 25.21 -15.57 -2.53
CA ARG A 70 23.93 -14.83 -2.49
C ARG A 70 23.02 -15.24 -3.64
N ALA A 71 23.54 -15.22 -4.88
CA ALA A 71 22.79 -15.64 -6.05
C ALA A 71 22.20 -17.05 -5.89
N ARG A 72 23.01 -18.03 -5.44
CA ARG A 72 22.53 -19.40 -5.17
C ARG A 72 21.43 -19.50 -4.12
N ARG A 73 21.43 -18.60 -3.15
CA ARG A 73 20.48 -18.62 -2.04
C ARG A 73 19.17 -17.93 -2.38
N ILE A 74 19.22 -16.88 -3.18
CA ILE A 74 18.10 -15.91 -3.33
C ILE A 74 17.42 -16.09 -4.68
N LEU A 75 18.17 -16.04 -5.78
CA LEU A 75 17.59 -15.95 -7.12
C LEU A 75 16.75 -17.14 -7.55
N PRO A 76 17.12 -18.41 -7.29
CA PRO A 76 16.33 -19.53 -7.79
C PRO A 76 14.89 -19.58 -7.27
N ALA A 77 14.69 -19.38 -5.97
CA ALA A 77 13.35 -19.37 -5.39
C ALA A 77 12.56 -18.12 -5.83
N LEU A 78 13.22 -16.96 -5.90
CA LEU A 78 12.62 -15.72 -6.39
C LEU A 78 12.10 -15.89 -7.83
N PHE A 79 12.90 -16.47 -8.72
CA PHE A 79 12.50 -16.70 -10.11
C PHE A 79 11.33 -17.68 -10.24
N VAL A 80 11.29 -18.73 -9.42
CA VAL A 80 10.16 -19.67 -9.40
C VAL A 80 8.88 -18.96 -8.98
N VAL A 81 8.93 -18.15 -7.92
CA VAL A 81 7.75 -17.38 -7.47
C VAL A 81 7.30 -16.39 -8.54
N MET A 82 8.23 -15.61 -9.12
CA MET A 82 7.90 -14.68 -10.21
C MET A 82 7.30 -15.40 -11.41
N LEU A 83 7.87 -16.54 -11.82
CA LEU A 83 7.39 -17.31 -12.96
C LEU A 83 5.98 -17.88 -12.73
N VAL A 84 5.73 -18.44 -11.54
CA VAL A 84 4.41 -18.99 -11.19
C VAL A 84 3.38 -17.87 -11.00
N THR A 85 3.79 -16.69 -10.58
CA THR A 85 2.90 -15.53 -10.40
C THR A 85 2.40 -14.98 -11.75
N LEU A 86 3.20 -15.06 -12.81
CA LEU A 86 2.89 -14.52 -14.15
C LEU A 86 1.54 -14.98 -14.74
N PRO A 87 1.21 -16.29 -14.83
CA PRO A 87 -0.06 -16.74 -15.41
C PRO A 87 -1.27 -16.26 -14.60
N PHE A 88 -1.17 -16.17 -13.28
CA PHE A 88 -2.25 -15.64 -12.44
C PHE A 88 -2.42 -14.14 -12.63
N ALA A 89 -1.31 -13.38 -12.72
CA ALA A 89 -1.35 -11.97 -13.05
C ALA A 89 -1.99 -11.72 -14.42
N TRP A 90 -1.62 -12.53 -15.42
CA TRP A 90 -2.20 -12.47 -16.76
C TRP A 90 -3.72 -12.68 -16.77
N LEU A 91 -4.22 -13.65 -16.00
CA LEU A 91 -5.63 -14.03 -15.98
C LEU A 91 -6.49 -13.11 -15.10
N TRP A 92 -5.92 -12.52 -14.04
CA TRP A 92 -6.72 -11.92 -12.97
C TRP A 92 -6.52 -10.42 -12.78
N LEU A 93 -5.41 -9.84 -13.22
CA LEU A 93 -5.18 -8.40 -13.08
C LEU A 93 -5.78 -7.63 -14.25
N ALA A 94 -6.49 -6.55 -14.00
CA ALA A 94 -6.88 -5.60 -15.04
C ALA A 94 -5.65 -5.04 -15.77
N PRO A 95 -5.77 -4.54 -17.02
CA PRO A 95 -4.61 -4.07 -17.77
C PRO A 95 -3.75 -3.04 -17.03
N GLY A 96 -4.35 -2.06 -16.34
CA GLY A 96 -3.61 -1.09 -15.52
C GLY A 96 -2.83 -1.75 -14.37
N GLU A 97 -3.45 -2.68 -13.66
CA GLU A 97 -2.80 -3.44 -12.58
C GLU A 97 -1.74 -4.41 -13.13
N MET A 98 -1.98 -4.99 -14.30
CA MET A 98 -0.96 -5.79 -15.00
C MET A 98 0.25 -4.94 -15.39
N GLN A 99 0.05 -3.68 -15.80
CA GLN A 99 1.15 -2.76 -16.08
C GLN A 99 1.96 -2.45 -14.82
N LYS A 100 1.32 -2.21 -13.67
CA LYS A 100 1.99 -2.04 -12.37
C LYS A 100 2.73 -3.31 -11.94
N PHE A 101 2.13 -4.48 -12.14
CA PHE A 101 2.79 -5.77 -11.92
C PHE A 101 4.03 -5.94 -12.82
N CYS A 102 3.96 -5.54 -14.08
CA CYS A 102 5.10 -5.53 -15.01
C CYS A 102 6.21 -4.57 -14.55
N ASN A 103 5.88 -3.40 -14.03
CA ASN A 103 6.85 -2.51 -13.39
C ASN A 103 7.51 -3.18 -12.17
N SER A 104 6.72 -3.95 -11.40
CA SER A 104 7.25 -4.70 -10.25
C SER A 104 8.23 -5.79 -10.68
N LEU A 105 8.00 -6.49 -11.81
CA LEU A 105 8.96 -7.45 -12.37
C LEU A 105 10.31 -6.80 -12.69
N ILE A 106 10.30 -5.60 -13.27
CA ILE A 106 11.52 -4.82 -13.55
C ILE A 106 12.19 -4.42 -12.23
N GLY A 107 11.43 -3.84 -11.30
CA GLY A 107 11.94 -3.39 -10.01
C GLY A 107 12.57 -4.52 -9.19
N VAL A 108 11.94 -5.69 -9.16
CA VAL A 108 12.47 -6.90 -8.48
C VAL A 108 13.74 -7.39 -9.15
N SER A 109 13.75 -7.46 -10.49
CA SER A 109 14.91 -7.92 -11.25
C SER A 109 16.13 -7.03 -11.09
N LEU A 110 15.95 -5.75 -10.82
CA LEU A 110 17.01 -4.77 -10.58
C LEU A 110 17.29 -4.55 -9.08
N PHE A 111 16.65 -5.29 -8.19
CA PHE A 111 16.69 -5.05 -6.73
C PHE A 111 16.40 -3.59 -6.35
N ALA A 112 15.45 -2.98 -7.05
CA ALA A 112 15.00 -1.61 -6.87
C ALA A 112 13.48 -1.51 -6.61
N SER A 113 12.83 -2.63 -6.24
CA SER A 113 11.39 -2.67 -5.96
C SER A 113 10.98 -1.76 -4.79
N ASN A 114 11.86 -1.53 -3.82
CA ASN A 114 11.64 -0.57 -2.75
C ASN A 114 11.51 0.87 -3.27
N VAL A 115 12.34 1.28 -4.22
CA VAL A 115 12.25 2.60 -4.86
C VAL A 115 10.99 2.70 -5.73
N LEU A 116 10.63 1.63 -6.42
CA LEU A 116 9.40 1.56 -7.22
C LEU A 116 8.17 1.78 -6.33
N PHE A 117 8.02 0.99 -5.25
CA PHE A 117 6.86 1.07 -4.37
C PHE A 117 6.79 2.39 -3.58
N TRP A 118 7.93 2.99 -3.24
CA TRP A 118 7.94 4.34 -2.72
C TRP A 118 7.35 5.36 -3.72
N ARG A 119 7.75 5.27 -5.00
CA ARG A 119 7.27 6.21 -6.05
C ARG A 119 5.80 5.98 -6.45
N GLU A 120 5.32 4.75 -6.33
CA GLU A 120 3.94 4.37 -6.63
C GLU A 120 2.99 4.58 -5.45
N SER A 121 3.46 5.00 -4.28
CA SER A 121 2.60 5.32 -3.14
C SER A 121 2.02 6.71 -3.31
N GLY A 122 0.74 6.81 -3.63
CA GLY A 122 -0.02 8.05 -3.83
C GLY A 122 -1.51 7.82 -3.65
N TYR A 123 -2.29 8.90 -3.65
CA TYR A 123 -3.73 8.88 -3.42
C TYR A 123 -4.52 7.96 -4.36
N PHE A 124 -4.05 7.81 -5.61
CA PHE A 124 -4.68 6.94 -6.63
C PHE A 124 -3.97 5.59 -6.80
N ASP A 125 -3.09 5.22 -5.86
CA ASP A 125 -2.40 3.95 -6.01
C ASP A 125 -3.26 2.77 -5.53
N THR A 126 -3.09 1.64 -6.20
CA THR A 126 -3.67 0.37 -5.77
C THR A 126 -3.30 0.08 -4.33
N ALA A 127 -4.27 -0.28 -3.51
CA ALA A 127 -4.01 -0.69 -2.13
C ALA A 127 -2.82 -1.65 -2.09
N THR A 128 -1.84 -1.36 -1.26
CA THR A 128 -0.56 -2.09 -1.22
C THR A 128 -0.73 -3.59 -1.05
N GLU A 129 -1.80 -4.01 -0.38
CA GLU A 129 -2.14 -5.41 -0.14
C GLU A 129 -2.57 -6.18 -1.41
N LEU A 130 -2.94 -5.47 -2.48
CA LEU A 130 -3.32 -6.06 -3.77
C LEU A 130 -2.11 -6.29 -4.69
N LYS A 131 -0.93 -5.74 -4.38
CA LYS A 131 0.28 -5.89 -5.19
C LYS A 131 0.95 -7.25 -4.93
N PRO A 132 0.99 -8.20 -5.91
CA PRO A 132 1.49 -9.56 -5.65
C PRO A 132 2.97 -9.63 -5.28
N LEU A 133 3.79 -8.69 -5.73
CA LEU A 133 5.24 -8.67 -5.46
C LEU A 133 5.66 -7.59 -4.45
N LEU A 134 4.71 -6.98 -3.72
CA LEU A 134 4.98 -5.91 -2.77
C LEU A 134 6.11 -6.27 -1.78
N HIS A 135 6.03 -7.45 -1.17
CA HIS A 135 6.96 -7.91 -0.13
C HIS A 135 8.44 -7.89 -0.55
N THR A 136 8.73 -7.86 -1.87
CA THR A 136 10.10 -7.83 -2.40
C THR A 136 10.84 -6.53 -2.11
N TRP A 137 10.16 -5.50 -1.60
CA TRP A 137 10.79 -4.25 -1.19
C TRP A 137 11.88 -4.46 -0.13
N SER A 138 11.61 -5.31 0.86
CA SER A 138 12.57 -5.59 1.93
C SER A 138 13.78 -6.39 1.41
N LEU A 139 13.55 -7.32 0.47
CA LEU A 139 14.61 -8.03 -0.23
C LEU A 139 15.51 -7.06 -1.02
N ALA A 140 14.92 -6.04 -1.68
CA ALA A 140 15.69 -5.01 -2.38
C ALA A 140 16.58 -4.22 -1.42
N VAL A 141 16.08 -3.82 -0.25
CA VAL A 141 16.87 -3.15 0.80
C VAL A 141 18.03 -4.03 1.26
N GLU A 142 17.78 -5.33 1.52
CA GLU A 142 18.82 -6.28 1.90
C GLU A 142 19.90 -6.44 0.80
N GLU A 143 19.52 -6.59 -0.46
CA GLU A 143 20.44 -6.78 -1.57
C GLU A 143 21.26 -5.50 -1.85
N GLN A 144 20.66 -4.32 -1.71
CA GLN A 144 21.39 -3.05 -1.75
C GLN A 144 22.44 -2.98 -0.62
N TYR A 145 22.07 -3.37 0.60
CA TYR A 145 23.03 -3.47 1.69
C TYR A 145 24.14 -4.49 1.37
N TYR A 146 23.84 -5.66 0.81
CA TYR A 146 24.82 -6.67 0.43
C TYR A 146 25.72 -6.21 -0.72
N LEU A 147 25.29 -5.26 -1.54
CA LEU A 147 26.11 -4.65 -2.57
C LEU A 147 27.17 -3.71 -1.96
N PHE A 148 26.76 -2.84 -1.04
CA PHE A 148 27.64 -1.78 -0.52
C PHE A 148 28.44 -2.20 0.72
N PHE A 149 27.86 -2.99 1.61
CA PHE A 149 28.47 -3.29 2.91
C PHE A 149 29.78 -4.09 2.82
N PRO A 150 29.95 -5.12 1.97
CA PRO A 150 31.24 -5.80 1.81
C PRO A 150 32.34 -4.86 1.33
N LEU A 151 32.02 -3.95 0.41
CA LEU A 151 32.98 -2.95 -0.10
C LEU A 151 33.41 -1.98 1.00
N LEU A 152 32.44 -1.49 1.79
CA LEU A 152 32.69 -0.63 2.94
C LEU A 152 33.62 -1.32 3.95
N LEU A 153 33.30 -2.57 4.31
CA LEU A 153 34.08 -3.32 5.30
C LEU A 153 35.50 -3.63 4.81
N MET A 154 35.67 -3.96 3.52
CA MET A 154 36.97 -4.16 2.89
C MET A 154 37.81 -2.87 2.93
N ALA A 155 37.24 -1.74 2.55
CA ALA A 155 37.94 -0.44 2.58
C ALA A 155 38.34 -0.04 4.00
N ALA A 156 37.46 -0.30 4.97
CA ALA A 156 37.71 0.01 6.38
C ALA A 156 38.57 -1.04 7.10
N TRP A 157 38.86 -2.18 6.47
CA TRP A 157 39.51 -3.31 7.17
C TRP A 157 40.82 -2.94 7.87
N ARG A 158 41.64 -2.08 7.22
CA ARG A 158 42.92 -1.61 7.77
C ARG A 158 42.78 -0.69 8.98
N LEU A 159 41.61 -0.12 9.25
CA LEU A 159 41.37 0.75 10.41
C LEU A 159 41.38 -0.02 11.74
N GLY A 160 41.22 -1.33 11.67
CA GLY A 160 41.13 -2.19 12.84
C GLY A 160 39.73 -2.20 13.46
N ARG A 161 39.44 -3.24 14.20
CA ARG A 161 38.12 -3.61 14.70
C ARG A 161 37.41 -2.52 15.50
N ARG A 162 38.14 -1.82 16.40
CA ARG A 162 37.55 -0.77 17.25
C ARG A 162 37.05 0.41 16.41
N ARG A 163 37.83 0.86 15.42
CA ARG A 163 37.44 1.98 14.56
C ARG A 163 36.31 1.58 13.62
N ILE A 164 36.28 0.33 13.12
CA ILE A 164 35.15 -0.21 12.35
C ILE A 164 33.87 -0.19 13.19
N ALA A 165 33.93 -0.62 14.46
CA ALA A 165 32.76 -0.59 15.34
C ALA A 165 32.23 0.84 15.55
N VAL A 166 33.14 1.81 15.77
CA VAL A 166 32.75 3.23 15.90
C VAL A 166 32.12 3.74 14.59
N MET A 167 32.75 3.46 13.46
CA MET A 167 32.22 3.84 12.14
C MET A 167 30.78 3.28 11.92
N LEU A 168 30.56 2.00 12.19
CA LEU A 168 29.23 1.38 12.04
C LEU A 168 28.22 1.96 13.04
N ALA A 169 28.64 2.29 14.27
CA ALA A 169 27.77 2.95 15.25
C ALA A 169 27.39 4.38 14.82
N VAL A 170 28.31 5.13 14.23
CA VAL A 170 28.02 6.47 13.67
C VAL A 170 27.04 6.36 12.48
N LEU A 171 27.27 5.43 11.56
CA LEU A 171 26.35 5.19 10.43
C LEU A 171 24.96 4.75 10.90
N LEU A 172 24.90 3.89 11.93
CA LEU A 172 23.65 3.48 12.58
C LEU A 172 22.89 4.69 13.12
N ALA A 173 23.57 5.52 13.93
CA ALA A 173 22.96 6.70 14.52
C ALA A 173 22.47 7.68 13.44
N ALA A 174 23.28 7.92 12.41
CA ALA A 174 22.90 8.78 11.30
C ALA A 174 21.66 8.24 10.55
N SER A 175 21.63 6.94 10.25
CA SER A 175 20.48 6.30 9.58
C SER A 175 19.21 6.36 10.44
N LEU A 176 19.30 6.15 11.76
CA LEU A 176 18.17 6.27 12.68
C LEU A 176 17.63 7.72 12.76
N VAL A 177 18.54 8.72 12.81
CA VAL A 177 18.14 10.14 12.77
C VAL A 177 17.42 10.47 11.46
N VAL A 178 17.93 9.97 10.33
CA VAL A 178 17.28 10.16 9.02
C VAL A 178 15.91 9.46 8.98
N ALA A 179 15.76 8.28 9.59
CA ALA A 179 14.48 7.59 9.71
C ALA A 179 13.47 8.41 10.51
N GLU A 180 13.85 8.90 11.68
CA GLU A 180 12.95 9.70 12.54
C GLU A 180 12.58 11.06 11.90
N TRP A 181 13.52 11.69 11.22
CA TRP A 181 13.24 12.90 10.44
C TRP A 181 12.33 12.61 9.24
N GLY A 182 12.59 11.50 8.53
CA GLY A 182 11.83 11.06 7.37
C GLY A 182 10.36 10.78 7.70
N LEU A 183 10.08 10.18 8.86
CA LEU A 183 8.71 9.90 9.31
C LEU A 183 7.83 11.16 9.37
N ARG A 184 8.42 12.32 9.65
CA ARG A 184 7.70 13.60 9.73
C ARG A 184 7.53 14.30 8.38
N ARG A 185 8.31 13.91 7.37
CA ARG A 185 8.36 14.56 6.04
C ARG A 185 7.75 13.72 4.95
N ASP A 186 8.15 12.47 4.86
CA ASP A 186 7.70 11.47 3.91
C ASP A 186 7.75 10.08 4.60
N PRO A 187 6.68 9.69 5.32
CA PRO A 187 6.61 8.40 6.00
C PRO A 187 6.84 7.21 5.07
N THR A 188 6.43 7.35 3.80
CA THR A 188 6.57 6.29 2.81
C THR A 188 8.02 6.11 2.38
N ALA A 189 8.75 7.20 2.13
CA ALA A 189 10.20 7.13 1.88
C ALA A 189 10.93 6.53 3.08
N ALA A 190 10.54 6.93 4.30
CA ALA A 190 11.11 6.39 5.54
C ALA A 190 10.91 4.87 5.65
N TYR A 191 9.77 4.36 5.20
CA TYR A 191 9.44 2.94 5.25
C TYR A 191 10.22 2.10 4.23
N TYR A 192 10.39 2.58 2.99
CA TYR A 192 10.89 1.77 1.87
C TYR A 192 12.40 1.92 1.60
N LEU A 193 13.05 3.01 1.97
CA LEU A 193 14.39 3.30 1.48
C LEU A 193 15.52 2.80 2.42
N LEU A 194 16.63 2.35 1.82
CA LEU A 194 17.80 1.86 2.57
C LEU A 194 18.38 2.89 3.56
N PRO A 195 18.52 4.21 3.26
CA PRO A 195 19.08 5.16 4.20
C PRO A 195 18.34 5.25 5.55
N THR A 196 17.04 5.02 5.54
CA THR A 196 16.17 5.07 6.72
C THR A 196 16.00 3.73 7.43
N ARG A 197 16.38 2.63 6.77
CA ARG A 197 16.27 1.24 7.26
C ARG A 197 17.61 0.57 7.54
N GLY A 198 18.72 1.18 7.04
CA GLY A 198 20.06 0.60 7.13
C GLY A 198 20.55 0.40 8.57
N TRP A 199 20.09 1.20 9.51
CA TRP A 199 20.46 1.10 10.93
C TRP A 199 20.08 -0.24 11.55
N GLU A 200 18.99 -0.89 11.09
CA GLU A 200 18.53 -2.20 11.56
C GLU A 200 19.53 -3.32 11.18
N LEU A 201 20.03 -3.29 9.93
CA LEU A 201 21.10 -4.20 9.49
C LEU A 201 22.41 -3.92 10.25
N LEU A 202 22.71 -2.64 10.53
CA LEU A 202 23.91 -2.25 11.26
C LEU A 202 23.88 -2.67 12.75
N ILE A 203 22.70 -2.75 13.40
CA ILE A 203 22.56 -3.39 14.73
C ILE A 203 23.08 -4.83 14.66
N GLY A 204 22.66 -5.59 13.65
CA GLY A 204 23.12 -6.96 13.43
C GLY A 204 24.63 -7.04 13.18
N ALA A 205 25.17 -6.11 12.38
CA ALA A 205 26.60 -6.02 12.13
C ALA A 205 27.41 -5.75 13.40
N LEU A 206 26.95 -4.85 14.27
CA LEU A 206 27.58 -4.59 15.57
C LEU A 206 27.50 -5.81 16.50
N ALA A 207 26.37 -6.53 16.51
CA ALA A 207 26.25 -7.78 17.27
C ALA A 207 27.28 -8.82 16.81
N ALA A 208 27.54 -8.93 15.51
CA ALA A 208 28.59 -9.80 14.96
C ALA A 208 29.98 -9.40 15.43
N LEU A 209 30.31 -8.09 15.44
CA LEU A 209 31.56 -7.59 15.95
C LEU A 209 31.75 -7.90 17.44
N VAL A 210 30.71 -7.74 18.26
CA VAL A 210 30.75 -8.06 19.70
C VAL A 210 31.01 -9.55 19.92
N LEU A 211 30.28 -10.42 19.24
CA LEU A 211 30.45 -11.88 19.35
C LEU A 211 31.83 -12.33 18.88
N SER A 212 32.32 -11.77 17.78
CA SER A 212 33.67 -12.06 17.29
C SER A 212 34.76 -11.55 18.24
N ALA A 213 34.50 -10.47 19.03
CA ALA A 213 35.41 -10.01 20.09
C ALA A 213 35.45 -10.96 21.30
N ARG A 214 34.26 -11.47 21.69
CA ARG A 214 34.14 -12.42 22.80
C ARG A 214 34.77 -13.77 22.49
N ALA A 215 34.83 -14.17 21.21
CA ALA A 215 35.46 -15.43 20.81
C ALA A 215 36.99 -15.47 21.04
N GLY A 216 37.63 -14.30 21.14
CA GLY A 216 39.07 -14.19 21.36
C GLY A 216 39.93 -14.90 20.29
N GLU A 217 41.25 -15.04 20.55
CA GLU A 217 42.18 -15.79 19.68
C GLU A 217 41.93 -17.30 19.73
N SER A 218 41.34 -17.81 20.79
CA SER A 218 41.01 -19.23 20.99
C SER A 218 39.75 -19.69 20.30
N GLY A 219 38.93 -18.77 19.71
CA GLY A 219 37.65 -19.09 19.07
C GLY A 219 36.56 -19.57 20.02
N ALA A 220 36.80 -19.65 21.33
CA ALA A 220 35.81 -20.01 22.32
C ALA A 220 35.03 -18.77 22.77
N LEU A 221 33.68 -18.81 22.63
CA LEU A 221 32.82 -17.78 23.21
C LEU A 221 32.90 -17.84 24.72
N VAL A 222 33.31 -16.73 25.36
CA VAL A 222 33.20 -16.60 26.81
C VAL A 222 31.72 -16.47 27.15
N PRO A 223 31.08 -17.47 27.78
CA PRO A 223 29.67 -17.40 28.09
C PRO A 223 29.42 -16.28 29.10
N PRO A 224 28.36 -15.46 28.91
CA PRO A 224 27.91 -14.57 29.97
C PRO A 224 27.52 -15.41 31.21
N ARG A 225 27.49 -14.78 32.38
CA ARG A 225 26.94 -15.47 33.57
C ARG A 225 25.58 -16.07 33.22
N ALA A 226 25.31 -17.34 33.58
CA ALA A 226 24.15 -18.09 33.13
C ALA A 226 22.81 -17.33 33.31
N TRP A 227 22.65 -16.64 34.46
CA TRP A 227 21.46 -15.83 34.74
C TRP A 227 21.34 -14.61 33.80
N MET A 228 22.45 -13.95 33.43
CA MET A 228 22.43 -12.81 32.48
C MET A 228 21.99 -13.27 31.09
N GLY A 229 22.43 -14.47 30.66
CA GLY A 229 21.99 -15.07 29.40
C GLY A 229 20.48 -15.34 29.39
N GLN A 230 19.94 -15.86 30.50
CA GLN A 230 18.50 -16.11 30.66
C GLN A 230 17.71 -14.78 30.60
N VAL A 231 18.04 -13.82 31.45
CA VAL A 231 17.30 -12.55 31.54
C VAL A 231 17.37 -11.78 30.23
N ALA A 232 18.56 -11.62 29.62
CA ALA A 232 18.73 -10.86 28.41
C ALA A 232 18.05 -11.51 27.20
N SER A 233 18.13 -12.84 27.05
CA SER A 233 17.45 -13.53 25.96
C SER A 233 15.92 -13.50 26.14
N LEU A 234 15.40 -13.61 27.36
CA LEU A 234 13.98 -13.51 27.67
C LEU A 234 13.45 -12.08 27.41
N ALA A 235 14.18 -11.06 27.87
CA ALA A 235 13.84 -9.65 27.60
C ALA A 235 13.82 -9.36 26.10
N GLY A 236 14.82 -9.86 25.35
CA GLY A 236 14.86 -9.71 23.90
C GLY A 236 13.70 -10.40 23.18
N PHE A 237 13.39 -11.63 23.57
CA PHE A 237 12.24 -12.37 23.01
C PHE A 237 10.91 -11.71 23.39
N GLY A 238 10.78 -11.24 24.63
CA GLY A 238 9.62 -10.49 25.10
C GLY A 238 9.41 -9.17 24.36
N ALA A 239 10.50 -8.45 24.02
CA ALA A 239 10.44 -7.23 23.23
C ALA A 239 9.92 -7.49 21.79
N ILE A 240 10.37 -8.59 21.15
CA ILE A 240 9.85 -8.99 19.83
C ILE A 240 8.37 -9.35 19.94
N ALA A 241 7.99 -10.17 20.92
CA ALA A 241 6.60 -10.58 21.12
C ALA A 241 5.69 -9.37 21.41
N ALA A 242 6.13 -8.45 22.28
CA ALA A 242 5.41 -7.21 22.58
C ALA A 242 5.18 -6.38 21.31
N SER A 243 6.20 -6.24 20.45
CA SER A 243 6.05 -5.52 19.19
C SER A 243 5.02 -6.18 18.25
N VAL A 244 5.02 -7.52 18.17
CA VAL A 244 4.08 -8.26 17.30
C VAL A 244 2.62 -8.11 17.76
N PHE A 245 2.37 -8.10 19.07
CA PHE A 245 1.00 -8.13 19.62
C PHE A 245 0.44 -6.77 20.02
N LEU A 246 1.31 -5.76 20.27
CA LEU A 246 0.88 -4.43 20.74
C LEU A 246 0.97 -3.34 19.69
N PHE A 247 1.79 -3.52 18.64
CA PHE A 247 1.84 -2.55 17.55
C PHE A 247 0.71 -2.80 16.54
N ASP A 248 0.35 -1.76 15.83
CA ASP A 248 -0.66 -1.78 14.78
C ASP A 248 -0.25 -0.85 13.61
N ARG A 249 -1.16 -0.63 12.67
CA ARG A 249 -0.93 0.22 11.50
C ARG A 249 -0.78 1.70 11.84
N SER A 250 -1.23 2.14 13.00
CA SER A 250 -1.14 3.53 13.47
C SER A 250 0.20 3.84 14.15
N THR A 251 0.98 2.80 14.49
CA THR A 251 2.29 2.96 15.14
C THR A 251 3.26 3.67 14.21
N PRO A 252 3.87 4.83 14.61
CA PRO A 252 4.84 5.56 13.79
C PRO A 252 6.07 4.71 13.49
N PHE A 253 6.22 4.25 12.25
CA PHE A 253 7.22 3.25 11.87
C PHE A 253 7.90 3.62 10.54
N PRO A 254 9.24 3.48 10.39
CA PRO A 254 10.25 2.76 11.17
C PRO A 254 11.10 3.63 12.12
N GLY A 255 10.56 4.53 12.92
CA GLY A 255 11.32 5.38 13.84
C GLY A 255 11.76 4.68 15.13
N LEU A 256 11.69 5.40 16.25
CA LEU A 256 12.13 4.91 17.57
C LEU A 256 11.39 3.65 18.02
N TYR A 257 10.15 3.43 17.58
CA TYR A 257 9.39 2.21 17.89
C TYR A 257 10.06 0.94 17.36
N ALA A 258 10.73 1.02 16.21
CA ALA A 258 11.45 -0.12 15.64
C ALA A 258 12.70 -0.53 16.45
N LEU A 259 13.17 0.29 17.41
CA LEU A 259 14.21 -0.11 18.35
C LEU A 259 13.76 -1.30 19.22
N LEU A 260 12.47 -1.41 19.55
CA LEU A 260 11.99 -2.48 20.42
C LEU A 260 12.21 -3.87 19.79
N PRO A 261 11.75 -4.20 18.58
CA PRO A 261 12.01 -5.50 17.95
C PRO A 261 13.48 -5.68 17.53
N THR A 262 14.18 -4.62 17.11
CA THR A 262 15.55 -4.73 16.60
C THR A 262 16.57 -4.93 17.72
N VAL A 263 16.48 -4.19 18.82
CA VAL A 263 17.29 -4.40 20.02
C VAL A 263 16.92 -5.73 20.66
N GLY A 264 15.62 -6.08 20.71
CA GLY A 264 15.17 -7.39 21.15
C GLY A 264 15.84 -8.52 20.39
N THR A 265 15.90 -8.40 19.07
CA THR A 265 16.58 -9.36 18.18
C THR A 265 18.08 -9.43 18.46
N ALA A 266 18.74 -8.29 18.65
CA ALA A 266 20.17 -8.25 19.01
C ALA A 266 20.44 -8.94 20.36
N LEU A 267 19.57 -8.73 21.34
CA LEU A 267 19.69 -9.42 22.64
C LEU A 267 19.54 -10.95 22.49
N VAL A 268 18.59 -11.42 21.70
CA VAL A 268 18.46 -12.86 21.40
C VAL A 268 19.72 -13.38 20.70
N ILE A 269 20.24 -12.69 19.70
CA ILE A 269 21.47 -13.09 18.98
C ILE A 269 22.68 -13.15 19.92
N LEU A 270 22.82 -12.20 20.83
CA LEU A 270 23.99 -12.06 21.72
C LEU A 270 23.95 -13.03 22.92
N PHE A 271 22.74 -13.40 23.38
CA PHE A 271 22.59 -14.07 24.68
C PHE A 271 21.83 -15.40 24.63
N ALA A 272 21.01 -15.67 23.59
CA ALA A 272 20.36 -16.97 23.47
C ALA A 272 21.38 -18.05 23.08
N THR A 273 21.40 -19.11 23.87
CA THR A 273 22.23 -20.31 23.64
C THR A 273 21.39 -21.55 23.89
N PRO A 274 21.80 -22.76 23.49
CA PRO A 274 21.06 -23.98 23.80
C PRO A 274 20.79 -24.21 25.29
N GLN A 275 21.54 -23.55 26.18
CA GLN A 275 21.38 -23.64 27.64
C GLN A 275 20.38 -22.60 28.20
N THR A 276 19.98 -21.59 27.42
CA THR A 276 18.92 -20.65 27.82
C THR A 276 17.54 -21.17 27.41
N GLY A 277 16.49 -20.84 28.16
CA GLY A 277 15.12 -21.24 27.85
C GLY A 277 14.69 -20.80 26.45
N VAL A 278 14.96 -19.52 26.10
CA VAL A 278 14.68 -18.97 24.76
C VAL A 278 15.48 -19.72 23.69
N GLY A 279 16.78 -19.95 23.91
CA GLY A 279 17.62 -20.65 22.94
C GLY A 279 17.21 -22.11 22.74
N ALA A 280 16.76 -22.80 23.81
CA ALA A 280 16.23 -24.15 23.72
C ALA A 280 14.94 -24.21 22.91
N ILE A 281 14.01 -23.26 23.13
CA ILE A 281 12.77 -23.16 22.35
C ILE A 281 13.08 -22.87 20.87
N LEU A 282 13.86 -21.86 20.58
CA LEU A 282 14.23 -21.48 19.22
C LEU A 282 15.07 -22.57 18.53
N GLY A 283 15.91 -23.30 19.27
CA GLY A 283 16.68 -24.44 18.76
C GLY A 283 15.87 -25.72 18.55
N SER A 284 14.58 -25.73 18.89
CA SER A 284 13.72 -26.91 18.73
C SER A 284 13.49 -27.24 17.24
N ARG A 285 13.20 -28.51 16.95
CA ARG A 285 12.99 -29.01 15.58
C ARG A 285 11.91 -28.25 14.81
N PHE A 286 10.87 -27.82 15.50
CA PHE A 286 9.77 -27.05 14.90
C PHE A 286 10.26 -25.68 14.43
N PHE A 287 10.81 -24.86 15.33
CA PHE A 287 11.26 -23.51 14.99
C PHE A 287 12.40 -23.52 13.97
N VAL A 288 13.36 -24.40 14.11
CA VAL A 288 14.45 -24.58 13.14
C VAL A 288 13.89 -25.01 11.78
N GLY A 289 12.94 -25.95 11.75
CA GLY A 289 12.29 -26.39 10.52
C GLY A 289 11.60 -25.26 9.77
N VAL A 290 10.76 -24.48 10.44
CA VAL A 290 10.09 -23.32 9.85
C VAL A 290 11.12 -22.24 9.44
N GLY A 291 12.13 -22.00 10.26
CA GLY A 291 13.17 -21.03 9.97
C GLY A 291 14.01 -21.36 8.72
N MET A 292 14.25 -22.63 8.44
CA MET A 292 14.89 -23.05 7.20
C MET A 292 14.03 -22.77 5.96
N LEU A 293 12.71 -22.79 6.11
CA LEU A 293 11.75 -22.50 5.04
C LEU A 293 11.41 -21.00 4.93
N SER A 294 11.83 -20.17 5.89
CA SER A 294 11.35 -18.80 6.08
C SER A 294 11.52 -17.91 4.83
N TYR A 295 12.59 -18.07 4.05
CA TYR A 295 12.80 -17.30 2.83
C TYR A 295 11.75 -17.64 1.76
N SER A 296 11.57 -18.91 1.43
CA SER A 296 10.53 -19.32 0.49
C SER A 296 9.12 -19.02 1.01
N ALA A 297 8.85 -19.17 2.32
CA ALA A 297 7.56 -18.83 2.92
C ALA A 297 7.26 -17.32 2.77
N TYR A 298 8.28 -16.49 2.99
CA TYR A 298 8.20 -15.05 2.75
C TYR A 298 7.94 -14.71 1.28
N LEU A 299 8.51 -15.46 0.34
CA LEU A 299 8.26 -15.23 -1.09
C LEU A 299 6.85 -15.65 -1.53
N TRP A 300 6.32 -16.78 -1.02
CA TRP A 300 5.03 -17.31 -1.46
C TRP A 300 3.81 -16.65 -0.85
N HIS A 301 3.92 -16.12 0.39
CA HIS A 301 2.72 -15.66 1.10
C HIS A 301 2.01 -14.51 0.39
N GLN A 302 2.74 -13.48 -0.03
CA GLN A 302 2.15 -12.26 -0.58
C GLN A 302 1.43 -12.50 -1.91
N PRO A 303 2.00 -13.19 -2.93
CA PRO A 303 1.27 -13.49 -4.15
C PRO A 303 -0.05 -14.24 -3.90
N LEU A 304 -0.05 -15.23 -3.02
CA LEU A 304 -1.25 -16.01 -2.69
C LEU A 304 -2.33 -15.13 -2.06
N LEU A 305 -1.96 -14.33 -1.06
CA LEU A 305 -2.88 -13.47 -0.33
C LEU A 305 -3.37 -12.31 -1.19
N ALA A 306 -2.51 -11.70 -2.00
CA ALA A 306 -2.88 -10.62 -2.92
C ALA A 306 -3.87 -11.10 -3.98
N PHE A 307 -3.62 -12.25 -4.63
CA PHE A 307 -4.56 -12.79 -5.61
C PHE A 307 -5.90 -13.23 -5.00
N ALA A 308 -5.90 -13.69 -3.75
CA ALA A 308 -7.16 -13.95 -3.07
C ALA A 308 -7.99 -12.66 -2.93
N ARG A 309 -7.36 -11.55 -2.55
CA ARG A 309 -8.02 -10.24 -2.47
C ARG A 309 -8.47 -9.74 -3.83
N VAL A 310 -7.64 -9.86 -4.86
CA VAL A 310 -7.99 -9.48 -6.24
C VAL A 310 -9.20 -10.27 -6.74
N ARG A 311 -9.34 -11.56 -6.40
CA ARG A 311 -10.45 -12.42 -6.87
C ARG A 311 -11.72 -12.32 -6.05
N THR A 312 -11.63 -11.91 -4.80
CA THR A 312 -12.78 -11.84 -3.90
C THR A 312 -13.49 -10.48 -4.03
N ILE A 313 -14.81 -10.51 -4.02
CA ILE A 313 -15.62 -9.30 -3.87
C ILE A 313 -15.74 -9.00 -2.38
N GLY A 314 -15.20 -7.88 -1.93
CA GLY A 314 -15.04 -7.55 -0.52
C GLY A 314 -13.87 -8.29 0.14
N ALA A 315 -13.83 -8.30 1.47
CA ALA A 315 -12.76 -8.95 2.20
C ALA A 315 -12.82 -10.48 2.08
N PRO A 316 -11.71 -11.15 1.75
CA PRO A 316 -11.66 -12.62 1.78
C PRO A 316 -11.98 -13.16 3.17
N SER A 317 -12.63 -14.33 3.24
CA SER A 317 -12.91 -14.96 4.53
C SER A 317 -11.64 -15.32 5.29
N HIS A 318 -11.68 -15.23 6.64
CA HIS A 318 -10.55 -15.63 7.48
C HIS A 318 -10.13 -17.08 7.24
N GLY A 319 -11.09 -17.98 6.95
CA GLY A 319 -10.80 -19.38 6.63
C GLY A 319 -9.96 -19.54 5.36
N LEU A 320 -10.30 -18.80 4.28
CA LEU A 320 -9.52 -18.78 3.05
C LEU A 320 -8.12 -18.23 3.29
N MET A 321 -8.00 -17.09 4.00
CA MET A 321 -6.71 -16.48 4.28
C MET A 321 -5.81 -17.39 5.16
N ALA A 322 -6.40 -18.09 6.15
CA ALA A 322 -5.69 -19.10 6.94
C ALA A 322 -5.19 -20.27 6.07
N ALA A 323 -6.06 -20.80 5.19
CA ALA A 323 -5.69 -21.88 4.29
C ALA A 323 -4.54 -21.48 3.34
N LEU A 324 -4.56 -20.25 2.81
CA LEU A 324 -3.49 -19.71 1.96
C LEU A 324 -2.20 -19.43 2.73
N ALA A 325 -2.29 -18.98 3.99
CA ALA A 325 -1.13 -18.86 4.87
C ALA A 325 -0.45 -20.21 5.10
N VAL A 326 -1.23 -21.28 5.35
CA VAL A 326 -0.70 -22.65 5.45
C VAL A 326 -0.15 -23.14 4.12
N ALA A 327 -0.85 -22.89 3.00
CA ALA A 327 -0.40 -23.25 1.67
C ALA A 327 0.94 -22.59 1.31
N SER A 328 1.17 -21.34 1.75
CA SER A 328 2.45 -20.65 1.54
C SER A 328 3.63 -21.39 2.18
N VAL A 329 3.42 -21.97 3.37
CA VAL A 329 4.44 -22.79 4.04
C VAL A 329 4.63 -24.13 3.31
N GLY A 330 3.55 -24.74 2.80
CA GLY A 330 3.63 -25.97 1.98
C GLY A 330 4.43 -25.75 0.69
N LEU A 331 4.12 -24.68 -0.05
CA LEU A 331 4.88 -24.28 -1.25
C LEU A 331 6.33 -23.91 -0.93
N ALA A 332 6.56 -23.29 0.24
CA ALA A 332 7.90 -23.01 0.72
C ALA A 332 8.72 -24.29 0.92
N TYR A 333 8.12 -25.35 1.47
CA TYR A 333 8.77 -26.64 1.61
C TYR A 333 9.15 -27.23 0.25
N LEU A 334 8.25 -27.19 -0.73
CA LEU A 334 8.53 -27.67 -2.09
C LEU A 334 9.66 -26.86 -2.75
N SER A 335 9.60 -25.52 -2.68
CA SER A 335 10.65 -24.65 -3.20
C SER A 335 11.99 -24.88 -2.51
N TRP A 336 12.00 -25.01 -1.18
CA TRP A 336 13.22 -25.32 -0.44
C TRP A 336 13.81 -26.67 -0.84
N ARG A 337 12.97 -27.71 -0.94
CA ARG A 337 13.39 -29.09 -1.22
C ARG A 337 13.91 -29.28 -2.64
N PHE A 338 13.21 -28.70 -3.63
CA PHE A 338 13.44 -28.99 -5.04
C PHE A 338 14.18 -27.87 -5.77
N VAL A 339 14.20 -26.64 -5.25
CA VAL A 339 14.85 -25.49 -5.88
C VAL A 339 16.03 -25.00 -5.04
N GLU A 340 15.80 -24.50 -3.82
CA GLU A 340 16.89 -23.89 -3.04
C GLU A 340 18.01 -24.88 -2.70
N ARG A 341 17.66 -26.05 -2.15
CA ARG A 341 18.64 -27.04 -1.70
C ARG A 341 19.57 -27.52 -2.81
N PRO A 342 19.11 -27.88 -4.01
CA PRO A 342 19.98 -28.24 -5.16
C PRO A 342 20.91 -27.10 -5.58
N PHE A 343 20.40 -25.84 -5.67
CA PHE A 343 21.20 -24.70 -6.09
C PHE A 343 22.29 -24.30 -5.07
N ARG A 344 22.06 -24.57 -3.77
CA ARG A 344 23.07 -24.33 -2.72
C ARG A 344 24.25 -25.29 -2.81
N GLN A 345 24.09 -26.45 -3.44
CA GLN A 345 25.14 -27.47 -3.56
C GLN A 345 26.03 -27.17 -4.78
N ARG A 346 27.29 -26.75 -4.54
CA ARG A 346 28.24 -26.42 -5.60
C ARG A 346 28.57 -27.61 -6.52
N ARG A 347 28.44 -28.83 -6.01
CA ARG A 347 28.70 -30.06 -6.81
C ARG A 347 27.63 -30.30 -7.88
N THR A 348 26.38 -29.82 -7.62
CA THR A 348 25.23 -30.05 -8.51
C THR A 348 25.19 -29.02 -9.64
N ILE A 349 25.46 -27.74 -9.36
CA ILE A 349 25.38 -26.67 -10.33
C ILE A 349 26.67 -25.84 -10.30
N PRO A 350 27.45 -25.81 -11.41
CA PRO A 350 28.72 -25.06 -11.47
C PRO A 350 28.47 -23.54 -11.41
N ARG A 351 29.49 -22.77 -10.97
CA ARG A 351 29.42 -21.31 -10.82
C ARG A 351 28.96 -20.61 -12.10
N ARG A 352 29.49 -21.00 -13.26
CA ARG A 352 29.12 -20.38 -14.54
C ARG A 352 27.64 -20.54 -14.83
N ALA A 353 27.08 -21.73 -14.59
CA ALA A 353 25.66 -21.99 -14.81
C ALA A 353 24.77 -21.11 -13.88
N VAL A 354 25.17 -20.89 -12.62
CA VAL A 354 24.43 -20.00 -11.72
C VAL A 354 24.36 -18.58 -12.28
N PHE A 355 25.49 -17.99 -12.67
CA PHE A 355 25.51 -16.62 -13.22
C PHE A 355 24.80 -16.51 -14.56
N VAL A 356 24.97 -17.50 -15.47
CA VAL A 356 24.28 -17.52 -16.77
C VAL A 356 22.76 -17.62 -16.57
N LEU A 357 22.29 -18.58 -15.77
CA LEU A 357 20.86 -18.74 -15.49
C LEU A 357 20.29 -17.49 -14.79
N SER A 358 21.03 -16.94 -13.84
CA SER A 358 20.61 -15.69 -13.19
C SER A 358 20.46 -14.55 -14.19
N GLY A 359 21.43 -14.34 -15.07
CA GLY A 359 21.37 -13.32 -16.12
C GLY A 359 20.20 -13.54 -17.09
N VAL A 360 20.01 -14.78 -17.55
CA VAL A 360 18.90 -15.13 -18.46
C VAL A 360 17.54 -14.83 -17.83
N PHE A 361 17.29 -15.27 -16.59
CA PHE A 361 16.02 -15.03 -15.94
C PHE A 361 15.79 -13.55 -15.59
N LEU A 362 16.83 -12.83 -15.15
CA LEU A 362 16.71 -11.38 -14.93
C LEU A 362 16.33 -10.66 -16.22
N LEU A 363 17.02 -10.95 -17.33
CA LEU A 363 16.70 -10.37 -18.63
C LEU A 363 15.32 -10.78 -19.14
N PHE A 364 14.90 -12.02 -18.91
CA PHE A 364 13.55 -12.48 -19.24
C PHE A 364 12.47 -11.67 -18.51
N PHE A 365 12.59 -11.51 -17.18
CA PHE A 365 11.58 -10.74 -16.42
C PHE A 365 11.61 -9.25 -16.74
N ILE A 366 12.78 -8.67 -17.02
CA ILE A 366 12.90 -7.30 -17.50
C ILE A 366 12.21 -7.16 -18.86
N ALA A 367 12.41 -8.10 -19.79
CA ALA A 367 11.77 -8.06 -21.11
C ALA A 367 10.25 -8.20 -21.02
N VAL A 368 9.74 -9.14 -20.20
CA VAL A 368 8.31 -9.29 -19.93
C VAL A 368 7.76 -8.01 -19.26
N GLY A 369 8.46 -7.49 -18.26
CA GLY A 369 8.07 -6.26 -17.60
C GLY A 369 8.02 -5.07 -18.56
N GLN A 370 9.05 -4.88 -19.39
CA GLN A 370 9.11 -3.79 -20.35
C GLN A 370 8.03 -3.91 -21.44
N GLY A 371 7.77 -5.14 -21.93
CA GLY A 371 6.68 -5.40 -22.86
C GLY A 371 5.32 -4.97 -22.30
N GLY A 372 4.99 -5.38 -21.08
CA GLY A 372 3.74 -4.99 -20.44
C GLY A 372 3.65 -3.50 -20.11
N ARG A 373 4.79 -2.87 -19.73
CA ARG A 373 4.84 -1.42 -19.53
C ARG A 373 4.54 -0.64 -20.81
N MET A 374 5.12 -1.05 -21.94
CA MET A 374 4.95 -0.37 -23.25
C MET A 374 3.56 -0.58 -23.86
N THR A 375 2.89 -1.69 -23.52
CA THR A 375 1.60 -2.08 -24.11
C THR A 375 0.41 -1.89 -23.15
N GLY A 376 0.58 -1.08 -22.09
CA GLY A 376 -0.47 -0.84 -21.11
C GLY A 376 -0.98 -2.12 -20.42
N GLY A 377 -0.07 -3.03 -20.02
CA GLY A 377 -0.43 -4.31 -19.40
C GLY A 377 -0.88 -5.37 -20.40
N TYR A 378 -0.32 -5.34 -21.61
CA TYR A 378 -0.70 -6.23 -22.71
C TYR A 378 -2.17 -6.13 -23.11
N GLU A 379 -2.73 -4.92 -23.07
CA GLU A 379 -4.15 -4.66 -23.26
C GLU A 379 -4.70 -5.31 -24.54
N ALA A 380 -4.08 -5.03 -25.69
CA ALA A 380 -4.52 -5.54 -27.00
C ALA A 380 -4.45 -7.08 -27.15
N ALA A 381 -3.61 -7.75 -26.35
CA ALA A 381 -3.50 -9.21 -26.34
C ALA A 381 -4.50 -9.89 -25.37
N ARG A 382 -5.10 -9.13 -24.46
CA ARG A 382 -5.91 -9.66 -23.35
C ARG A 382 -7.38 -9.28 -23.43
N LEU A 383 -7.69 -8.13 -24.02
CA LEU A 383 -9.05 -7.62 -24.18
C LEU A 383 -9.48 -7.70 -25.65
N ASP A 384 -10.78 -7.92 -25.86
CA ASP A 384 -11.37 -7.79 -27.19
C ASP A 384 -11.58 -6.31 -27.58
N GLU A 385 -11.90 -6.05 -28.86
CA GLU A 385 -12.07 -4.69 -29.36
C GLU A 385 -13.19 -3.92 -28.64
N GLY A 386 -14.26 -4.60 -28.25
CA GLY A 386 -15.37 -4.01 -27.51
C GLY A 386 -14.96 -3.57 -26.10
N GLN A 387 -14.20 -4.43 -25.40
CA GLN A 387 -13.66 -4.13 -24.08
C GLN A 387 -12.64 -2.95 -24.14
N ILE A 388 -11.79 -2.93 -25.18
CA ILE A 388 -10.83 -1.82 -25.39
C ILE A 388 -11.58 -0.51 -25.67
N ALA A 389 -12.59 -0.54 -26.54
CA ALA A 389 -13.39 0.63 -26.86
C ALA A 389 -14.13 1.15 -25.63
N LEU A 390 -14.71 0.24 -24.82
CA LEU A 390 -15.41 0.59 -23.59
C LEU A 390 -14.47 1.22 -22.56
N ARG A 391 -13.29 0.63 -22.35
CA ARG A 391 -12.28 1.13 -21.42
C ARG A 391 -11.78 2.54 -21.78
N LYS A 392 -11.65 2.85 -23.06
CA LYS A 392 -11.30 4.21 -23.53
C LYS A 392 -12.34 5.26 -23.15
N THR A 393 -13.54 4.86 -22.77
CA THR A 393 -14.59 5.79 -22.31
C THR A 393 -14.62 5.96 -20.79
N ALA A 394 -13.82 5.17 -20.06
CA ALA A 394 -13.64 5.28 -18.62
C ALA A 394 -12.61 6.38 -18.28
N GLU A 395 -12.94 7.61 -18.67
CA GLU A 395 -12.02 8.74 -18.53
C GLU A 395 -12.53 9.75 -17.49
N PRO A 396 -11.64 10.26 -16.63
CA PRO A 396 -11.94 11.39 -15.75
C PRO A 396 -12.11 12.68 -16.58
N SER A 397 -12.49 13.76 -15.90
CA SER A 397 -12.51 15.09 -16.50
C SER A 397 -11.12 15.48 -17.04
N PRO A 398 -11.02 15.99 -18.27
CA PRO A 398 -9.74 16.46 -18.83
C PRO A 398 -9.16 17.67 -18.06
N LEU A 399 -9.96 18.31 -17.22
CA LEU A 399 -9.55 19.43 -16.37
C LEU A 399 -9.36 19.03 -14.89
N ARG A 400 -9.43 17.73 -14.58
CA ARG A 400 -9.31 17.24 -13.20
C ARG A 400 -8.02 17.71 -12.54
N ASP A 401 -6.88 17.44 -13.14
CA ASP A 401 -5.57 17.78 -12.58
C ASP A 401 -5.32 19.30 -12.47
N ALA A 402 -5.93 20.08 -13.37
CA ALA A 402 -5.76 21.52 -13.38
C ALA A 402 -6.68 22.25 -12.40
N CYS A 403 -7.85 21.70 -12.10
CA CYS A 403 -8.92 22.40 -11.41
C CYS A 403 -9.31 21.80 -10.05
N HIS A 404 -8.89 20.58 -9.76
CA HIS A 404 -9.12 19.94 -8.46
C HIS A 404 -8.03 20.32 -7.46
N THR A 405 -8.42 20.84 -6.29
CA THR A 405 -7.46 21.21 -5.25
C THR A 405 -7.02 19.96 -4.51
N LEU A 406 -5.72 19.70 -4.49
CA LEU A 406 -5.13 18.59 -3.73
C LEU A 406 -4.99 18.96 -2.26
N ASP A 407 -5.00 17.95 -1.37
CA ASP A 407 -4.73 18.13 0.05
C ASP A 407 -3.24 18.46 0.25
N SER A 408 -2.98 19.75 0.46
CA SER A 408 -1.64 20.31 0.65
C SER A 408 -1.73 21.50 1.60
N PRO A 409 -0.72 21.73 2.45
CA PRO A 409 -0.62 22.95 3.25
C PRO A 409 -0.70 24.24 2.41
N ASP A 410 -0.17 24.21 1.19
CA ASP A 410 -0.13 25.31 0.21
C ASP A 410 -1.21 25.14 -0.87
N PHE A 411 -2.44 24.85 -0.47
CA PHE A 411 -3.57 24.64 -1.39
C PHE A 411 -3.91 25.88 -2.22
N THR A 412 -4.51 25.68 -3.39
CA THR A 412 -5.06 26.76 -4.22
C THR A 412 -6.24 27.42 -3.51
N PRO A 413 -6.19 28.74 -3.21
CA PRO A 413 -7.29 29.45 -2.58
C PRO A 413 -8.58 29.37 -3.42
N PRO A 414 -9.78 29.29 -2.80
CA PRO A 414 -11.05 29.21 -3.51
C PRO A 414 -11.30 30.33 -4.51
N SER A 415 -10.76 31.54 -4.27
CA SER A 415 -10.83 32.68 -5.20
C SER A 415 -10.09 32.48 -6.51
N ARG A 416 -9.10 31.57 -6.53
CA ARG A 416 -8.33 31.18 -7.74
C ARG A 416 -8.82 29.87 -8.36
N SER A 417 -9.92 29.29 -7.86
CA SER A 417 -10.50 28.08 -8.43
C SER A 417 -10.91 28.28 -9.90
N CYS A 418 -10.98 27.20 -10.66
CA CYS A 418 -11.33 27.25 -12.07
C CYS A 418 -12.74 27.79 -12.32
N THR A 419 -12.88 28.57 -13.39
CA THR A 419 -14.15 28.82 -14.05
C THR A 419 -14.13 28.09 -15.39
N TYR A 420 -15.09 27.23 -15.61
CA TYR A 420 -15.15 26.43 -16.82
C TYR A 420 -15.85 27.20 -17.93
N PHE A 421 -15.19 27.27 -19.08
CA PHE A 421 -15.63 27.94 -20.30
C PHE A 421 -15.87 29.47 -20.13
N SER A 422 -16.06 30.15 -21.24
CA SER A 422 -16.41 31.57 -21.27
C SER A 422 -17.92 31.74 -21.16
N GLY A 423 -18.37 32.78 -20.43
CA GLY A 423 -19.77 33.09 -20.26
C GLY A 423 -20.07 33.74 -18.90
N ARG A 424 -21.35 34.01 -18.62
CA ARG A 424 -21.77 34.52 -17.33
C ARG A 424 -21.72 33.39 -16.29
N THR A 425 -20.93 33.56 -15.23
CA THR A 425 -20.84 32.57 -14.16
C THR A 425 -22.10 32.65 -13.27
N THR A 426 -23.01 31.71 -13.48
CA THR A 426 -24.28 31.61 -12.76
C THR A 426 -24.38 30.38 -11.88
N TRP A 427 -23.54 29.39 -12.11
CA TRP A 427 -23.49 28.14 -11.35
C TRP A 427 -22.16 27.98 -10.63
N ALA A 428 -22.20 27.24 -9.52
CA ALA A 428 -21.01 26.71 -8.86
C ALA A 428 -21.22 25.26 -8.47
N VAL A 429 -20.14 24.48 -8.43
CA VAL A 429 -20.10 23.16 -7.83
C VAL A 429 -19.17 23.20 -6.64
N PHE A 430 -19.61 22.63 -5.53
CA PHE A 430 -18.88 22.59 -4.27
C PHE A 430 -18.88 21.16 -3.70
N GLY A 431 -17.68 20.63 -3.39
CA GLY A 431 -17.57 19.28 -2.85
C GLY A 431 -16.14 18.76 -2.76
N ASP A 432 -16.04 17.44 -2.77
CA ASP A 432 -14.77 16.70 -2.80
C ASP A 432 -14.39 16.24 -4.22
N SER A 433 -13.60 15.18 -4.32
CA SER A 433 -13.19 14.61 -5.61
C SER A 433 -14.35 14.09 -6.48
N HIS A 434 -15.50 13.77 -5.89
CA HIS A 434 -16.71 13.34 -6.61
C HIS A 434 -17.47 14.48 -7.30
N ALA A 435 -17.17 15.72 -6.94
CA ALA A 435 -17.73 16.90 -7.59
C ALA A 435 -17.06 17.25 -8.93
N VAL A 436 -15.88 16.70 -9.23
CA VAL A 436 -15.01 17.15 -10.33
C VAL A 436 -15.61 16.86 -11.71
N GLU A 437 -15.98 15.61 -11.98
CA GLU A 437 -16.57 15.19 -13.26
C GLU A 437 -17.95 15.79 -13.46
N LEU A 438 -18.70 15.93 -12.36
CA LEU A 438 -20.00 16.57 -12.35
C LEU A 438 -19.90 18.05 -12.73
N ALA A 439 -18.90 18.78 -12.18
CA ALA A 439 -18.63 20.17 -12.53
C ALA A 439 -18.32 20.33 -14.02
N TYR A 440 -17.50 19.43 -14.58
CA TYR A 440 -17.18 19.45 -16.00
C TYR A 440 -18.42 19.18 -16.87
N ALA A 441 -19.19 18.14 -16.55
CA ALA A 441 -20.38 17.78 -17.31
C ALA A 441 -21.48 18.85 -17.26
N LEU A 442 -21.67 19.49 -16.10
CA LEU A 442 -22.59 20.62 -15.96
C LEU A 442 -22.11 21.83 -16.79
N ALA A 443 -20.82 22.13 -16.72
CA ALA A 443 -20.26 23.25 -17.47
C ALA A 443 -20.39 23.06 -19.00
N GLU A 444 -20.24 21.83 -19.52
CA GLU A 444 -20.51 21.52 -20.92
C GLU A 444 -21.95 21.88 -21.33
N GLY A 445 -22.95 21.46 -20.52
CA GLY A 445 -24.34 21.78 -20.81
C GLY A 445 -24.68 23.28 -20.67
N LEU A 446 -24.02 23.98 -19.74
CA LEU A 446 -24.22 25.43 -19.54
C LEU A 446 -23.60 26.27 -20.65
N ARG A 447 -22.53 25.80 -21.29
CA ARG A 447 -21.81 26.50 -22.36
C ARG A 447 -22.71 26.85 -23.53
N ASP A 448 -23.59 25.95 -23.93
CA ASP A 448 -24.50 26.15 -25.05
C ASP A 448 -25.56 27.24 -24.78
N HIS A 449 -25.72 27.61 -23.50
CA HIS A 449 -26.59 28.71 -23.05
C HIS A 449 -25.82 29.98 -22.69
N GLY A 450 -24.54 30.10 -23.07
CA GLY A 450 -23.70 31.25 -22.75
C GLY A 450 -23.40 31.44 -21.26
N GLN A 451 -23.56 30.36 -20.47
CA GLN A 451 -23.27 30.35 -19.03
C GLN A 451 -21.98 29.61 -18.74
N SER A 452 -21.39 29.92 -17.60
CA SER A 452 -20.19 29.27 -17.08
C SER A 452 -20.38 28.82 -15.63
N LEU A 453 -19.47 27.99 -15.15
CA LEU A 453 -19.52 27.35 -13.84
C LEU A 453 -18.22 27.56 -13.06
N ARG A 454 -18.35 27.93 -11.78
CA ARG A 454 -17.23 27.96 -10.83
C ARG A 454 -17.07 26.58 -10.19
N HIS A 455 -15.88 26.00 -10.29
CA HIS A 455 -15.55 24.70 -9.72
C HIS A 455 -14.78 24.88 -8.39
N LEU A 456 -15.31 24.35 -7.30
CA LEU A 456 -14.74 24.36 -5.96
C LEU A 456 -14.72 22.94 -5.41
N SER A 457 -13.58 22.27 -5.48
CA SER A 457 -13.41 20.92 -4.92
C SER A 457 -12.05 20.75 -4.25
N PHE A 458 -12.03 19.94 -3.19
CA PHE A 458 -10.81 19.63 -2.44
C PHE A 458 -10.73 18.12 -2.18
N SER A 459 -9.57 17.52 -2.46
CA SER A 459 -9.34 16.08 -2.35
C SER A 459 -9.53 15.57 -0.92
N GLY A 460 -10.37 14.54 -0.76
CA GLY A 460 -10.57 13.88 0.53
C GLY A 460 -11.14 14.77 1.64
N CYS A 461 -11.70 15.93 1.29
CA CYS A 461 -12.22 16.89 2.26
C CYS A 461 -13.74 16.79 2.38
N GLY A 462 -14.22 16.29 3.52
CA GLY A 462 -15.65 16.25 3.85
C GLY A 462 -16.25 17.61 4.20
N PRO A 463 -17.56 17.65 4.42
CA PRO A 463 -18.27 18.88 4.81
C PRO A 463 -17.99 19.24 6.29
N VAL A 464 -16.77 19.72 6.60
CA VAL A 464 -16.26 19.95 7.97
C VAL A 464 -16.27 21.43 8.33
N LEU A 465 -17.43 22.07 8.35
CA LEU A 465 -17.57 23.47 8.76
C LEU A 465 -17.52 23.59 10.28
N GLY A 466 -16.69 24.50 10.81
CA GLY A 466 -16.70 24.86 12.22
C GLY A 466 -16.35 23.73 13.20
N GLN A 467 -15.89 22.55 12.79
CA GLN A 467 -15.65 21.37 13.64
C GLN A 467 -14.25 20.77 13.47
N GLY A 468 -13.72 20.17 14.54
CA GLY A 468 -12.39 19.50 14.53
C GLY A 468 -11.22 20.43 14.78
N ASP A 469 -10.00 19.96 14.53
CA ASP A 469 -8.79 20.75 14.66
C ASP A 469 -8.77 21.89 13.64
N LEU A 470 -8.64 23.11 14.13
CA LEU A 470 -8.69 24.34 13.34
C LEU A 470 -7.60 24.46 12.28
N ASP A 471 -6.57 23.64 12.37
CA ASP A 471 -5.35 23.80 11.56
C ASP A 471 -5.21 22.83 10.39
N THR A 472 -6.24 22.06 10.07
CA THR A 472 -6.19 21.20 8.88
C THR A 472 -6.39 22.00 7.59
N PRO A 473 -5.62 21.68 6.49
CA PRO A 473 -5.82 22.30 5.18
C PRO A 473 -7.27 22.20 4.69
N CYS A 474 -7.88 21.03 4.83
CA CYS A 474 -9.27 20.75 4.47
C CYS A 474 -10.23 21.76 5.10
N ARG A 475 -10.14 21.97 6.41
CA ARG A 475 -11.05 22.88 7.12
C ARG A 475 -10.84 24.33 6.70
N ARG A 476 -9.59 24.81 6.67
CA ARG A 476 -9.30 26.19 6.24
C ARG A 476 -9.84 26.46 4.84
N TRP A 477 -9.66 25.49 3.93
CA TRP A 477 -10.18 25.59 2.58
C TRP A 477 -11.71 25.61 2.54
N SER A 478 -12.39 24.71 3.27
CA SER A 478 -13.86 24.61 3.29
C SER A 478 -14.51 25.89 3.80
N ASP A 479 -14.00 26.44 4.91
CA ASP A 479 -14.50 27.71 5.46
C ASP A 479 -14.29 28.88 4.49
N ALA A 480 -13.11 28.95 3.85
CA ALA A 480 -12.81 29.96 2.85
C ALA A 480 -13.65 29.78 1.57
N ALA A 481 -13.93 28.55 1.15
CA ALA A 481 -14.73 28.25 -0.05
C ALA A 481 -16.20 28.62 0.17
N LEU A 482 -16.76 28.32 1.33
CA LEU A 482 -18.11 28.73 1.68
C LEU A 482 -18.22 30.27 1.73
N ALA A 483 -17.30 30.94 2.42
CA ALA A 483 -17.29 32.42 2.49
C ALA A 483 -17.18 33.04 1.09
N TYR A 484 -16.34 32.46 0.23
CA TYR A 484 -16.19 32.91 -1.17
C TYR A 484 -17.49 32.71 -1.96
N LEU A 485 -18.14 31.55 -1.88
CA LEU A 485 -19.42 31.28 -2.56
C LEU A 485 -20.52 32.25 -2.12
N LEU A 486 -20.60 32.55 -0.83
CA LEU A 486 -21.57 33.52 -0.29
C LEU A 486 -21.33 34.93 -0.83
N SER A 487 -20.08 35.30 -1.14
CA SER A 487 -19.73 36.61 -1.70
C SER A 487 -20.07 36.76 -3.20
N LEU A 488 -20.24 35.64 -3.92
CA LEU A 488 -20.49 35.64 -5.37
C LEU A 488 -21.95 35.97 -5.70
N ARG A 489 -22.26 37.24 -5.89
CA ARG A 489 -23.63 37.71 -6.21
C ARG A 489 -24.15 37.20 -7.55
N GLY A 490 -23.26 36.90 -8.52
CA GLY A 490 -23.64 36.42 -9.86
C GLY A 490 -23.96 34.91 -9.92
N VAL A 491 -23.58 34.15 -8.90
CA VAL A 491 -23.87 32.72 -8.82
C VAL A 491 -25.23 32.52 -8.16
N ASP A 492 -26.17 32.00 -8.94
CA ASP A 492 -27.56 31.76 -8.50
C ASP A 492 -27.75 30.32 -8.03
N THR A 493 -27.08 29.35 -8.65
CA THR A 493 -27.23 27.92 -8.37
C THR A 493 -25.92 27.32 -7.86
N VAL A 494 -25.99 26.58 -6.75
CA VAL A 494 -24.87 25.85 -6.17
C VAL A 494 -25.21 24.36 -6.07
N VAL A 495 -24.41 23.53 -6.75
CA VAL A 495 -24.50 22.09 -6.69
C VAL A 495 -23.51 21.57 -5.65
N VAL A 496 -23.99 20.78 -4.70
CA VAL A 496 -23.18 20.21 -3.61
C VAL A 496 -23.09 18.71 -3.81
N ALA A 497 -21.87 18.17 -3.92
CA ALA A 497 -21.63 16.75 -4.15
C ALA A 497 -20.42 16.25 -3.35
N TYR A 498 -20.62 15.20 -2.55
CA TYR A 498 -19.59 14.60 -1.68
C TYR A 498 -19.68 13.07 -1.68
N ARG A 499 -18.55 12.40 -1.42
CA ARG A 499 -18.51 10.97 -1.06
C ARG A 499 -18.93 10.79 0.41
N MET A 500 -20.21 10.94 0.70
CA MET A 500 -20.72 10.99 2.08
C MET A 500 -20.41 9.72 2.88
N ASN A 501 -20.44 8.53 2.26
CA ASN A 501 -20.13 7.27 2.96
C ASN A 501 -18.74 7.25 3.57
N LEU A 502 -17.73 7.84 2.90
CA LEU A 502 -16.38 7.95 3.43
C LEU A 502 -16.35 8.71 4.76
N TYR A 503 -17.01 9.85 4.80
CA TYR A 503 -16.99 10.74 5.99
C TYR A 503 -17.90 10.26 7.11
N LEU A 504 -18.97 9.55 6.79
CA LEU A 504 -19.92 9.01 7.76
C LEU A 504 -19.46 7.69 8.39
N PHE A 505 -18.74 6.87 7.66
CA PHE A 505 -18.39 5.50 8.08
C PHE A 505 -16.87 5.21 8.11
N GLY A 506 -16.05 6.11 7.59
CA GLY A 506 -14.61 5.96 7.48
C GLY A 506 -14.17 5.22 6.20
N GLU A 507 -12.89 5.03 6.05
CA GLU A 507 -12.32 4.27 4.93
C GLU A 507 -12.81 2.82 4.96
N HIS A 508 -13.39 2.38 3.87
CA HIS A 508 -13.97 1.03 3.74
C HIS A 508 -13.74 0.44 2.35
N GLU A 509 -12.72 0.91 1.67
CA GLU A 509 -12.27 0.34 0.40
C GLU A 509 -12.05 -1.17 0.54
N GLY A 510 -12.62 -1.95 -0.38
CA GLY A 510 -12.54 -3.40 -0.36
C GLY A 510 -13.51 -4.11 0.60
N ILE A 511 -14.31 -3.41 1.39
CA ILE A 511 -15.34 -3.99 2.25
C ILE A 511 -16.71 -3.80 1.61
N TYR A 512 -17.05 -4.70 0.73
CA TYR A 512 -18.31 -4.67 0.03
C TYR A 512 -19.12 -5.96 0.33
N PRO A 513 -20.44 -5.94 0.54
CA PRO A 513 -21.38 -4.80 0.47
C PRO A 513 -21.57 -4.04 1.80
N ALA A 514 -20.92 -4.44 2.89
CA ALA A 514 -21.10 -3.82 4.19
C ALA A 514 -20.37 -2.47 4.31
N LEU A 515 -20.90 -1.58 5.13
CA LEU A 515 -20.20 -0.40 5.63
C LEU A 515 -19.76 -0.70 7.07
N PRO A 516 -18.45 -0.80 7.35
CA PRO A 516 -17.99 -0.93 8.72
C PRO A 516 -18.23 0.40 9.46
N ASP A 517 -18.63 0.30 10.71
CA ASP A 517 -18.74 1.47 11.58
C ASP A 517 -17.40 1.72 12.29
N THR A 518 -16.49 2.43 11.64
CA THR A 518 -15.20 2.82 12.21
C THR A 518 -15.20 4.22 12.79
N VAL A 519 -16.24 5.03 12.50
CA VAL A 519 -16.36 6.44 12.92
C VAL A 519 -17.13 6.58 14.23
N GLY A 520 -18.14 5.74 14.46
CA GLY A 520 -19.04 5.82 15.59
C GLY A 520 -20.18 6.83 15.40
N GLU A 521 -21.32 6.59 16.05
CA GLU A 521 -22.57 7.33 15.84
C GLU A 521 -22.44 8.83 16.14
N ALA A 522 -21.80 9.19 17.24
CA ALA A 522 -21.65 10.59 17.63
C ALA A 522 -20.82 11.41 16.63
N ALA A 523 -19.75 10.83 16.09
CA ALA A 523 -18.92 11.48 15.08
C ALA A 523 -19.66 11.56 13.73
N ARG A 524 -20.38 10.51 13.35
CA ARG A 524 -21.22 10.46 12.16
C ARG A 524 -22.27 11.56 12.14
N LEU A 525 -22.99 11.74 13.27
CA LEU A 525 -23.99 12.80 13.43
C LEU A 525 -23.36 14.21 13.40
N ARG A 526 -22.11 14.37 13.87
CA ARG A 526 -21.41 15.65 13.74
C ARG A 526 -21.13 15.99 12.28
N VAL A 527 -20.62 15.04 11.51
CA VAL A 527 -20.37 15.22 10.07
C VAL A 527 -21.67 15.57 9.35
N TRP A 528 -22.74 14.84 9.62
CA TRP A 528 -24.05 15.10 9.02
C TRP A 528 -24.56 16.51 9.35
N ARG A 529 -24.51 16.93 10.61
CA ARG A 529 -24.91 18.29 11.01
C ARG A 529 -24.09 19.39 10.33
N SER A 530 -22.80 19.16 10.14
CA SER A 530 -21.93 20.08 9.40
C SER A 530 -22.35 20.20 7.93
N TYR A 531 -22.75 19.08 7.32
CA TYR A 531 -23.28 19.06 5.96
C TYR A 531 -24.62 19.82 5.86
N VAL A 532 -25.54 19.59 6.79
CA VAL A 532 -26.82 20.30 6.85
C VAL A 532 -26.60 21.82 7.08
N ASP A 533 -25.65 22.22 7.95
CA ASP A 533 -25.28 23.62 8.16
C ASP A 533 -24.74 24.28 6.87
N LEU A 534 -23.87 23.59 6.14
CA LEU A 534 -23.38 24.04 4.83
C LEU A 534 -24.53 24.35 3.86
N VAL A 535 -25.42 23.39 3.66
CA VAL A 535 -26.58 23.52 2.76
C VAL A 535 -27.52 24.64 3.22
N THR A 536 -27.76 24.71 4.52
CA THR A 536 -28.63 25.76 5.14
C THR A 536 -28.08 27.16 4.91
N ARG A 537 -26.78 27.38 5.10
CA ARG A 537 -26.14 28.69 4.87
C ARG A 537 -26.21 29.12 3.43
N LEU A 538 -25.98 28.20 2.48
CA LEU A 538 -26.11 28.49 1.06
C LEU A 538 -27.57 28.86 0.71
N HIS A 539 -28.53 28.06 1.19
CA HIS A 539 -29.96 28.30 0.97
C HIS A 539 -30.43 29.62 1.56
N ALA A 540 -30.04 29.92 2.82
CA ALA A 540 -30.38 31.18 3.52
C ALA A 540 -29.79 32.42 2.83
N ALA A 541 -28.68 32.27 2.08
CA ALA A 541 -28.11 33.33 1.24
C ALA A 541 -28.84 33.53 -0.09
N GLY A 542 -29.98 32.87 -0.30
CA GLY A 542 -30.82 32.99 -1.49
C GLY A 542 -30.27 32.19 -2.68
N LYS A 543 -29.35 31.25 -2.47
CA LYS A 543 -28.86 30.37 -3.54
C LYS A 543 -29.88 29.24 -3.77
N ARG A 544 -30.08 28.88 -5.04
CA ARG A 544 -30.72 27.63 -5.40
C ARG A 544 -29.74 26.51 -5.14
N VAL A 545 -30.00 25.70 -4.11
CA VAL A 545 -29.10 24.61 -3.75
C VAL A 545 -29.58 23.30 -4.35
N VAL A 546 -28.70 22.63 -5.06
CA VAL A 546 -28.90 21.27 -5.59
C VAL A 546 -27.99 20.35 -4.80
N VAL A 547 -28.57 19.45 -4.03
CA VAL A 547 -27.85 18.40 -3.29
C VAL A 547 -27.84 17.16 -4.13
N VAL A 548 -26.66 16.71 -4.53
CA VAL A 548 -26.46 15.46 -5.25
C VAL A 548 -26.03 14.39 -4.25
N GLU A 549 -26.84 13.36 -4.11
CA GLU A 549 -26.49 12.19 -3.31
C GLU A 549 -25.26 11.49 -3.92
N GLN A 550 -24.57 10.69 -3.14
CA GLN A 550 -23.41 9.94 -3.63
C GLN A 550 -23.84 8.95 -4.73
N ALA A 551 -23.07 8.88 -5.82
CA ALA A 551 -23.27 7.87 -6.87
C ALA A 551 -22.98 6.45 -6.34
N PRO A 552 -23.64 5.41 -6.89
CA PRO A 552 -23.39 4.02 -6.50
C PRO A 552 -21.91 3.65 -6.58
N GLU A 553 -21.35 3.13 -5.50
CA GLU A 553 -20.00 2.59 -5.47
C GLU A 553 -19.97 1.21 -6.13
N LEU A 554 -18.97 0.95 -6.95
CA LEU A 554 -18.82 -0.33 -7.62
C LEU A 554 -18.23 -1.37 -6.66
N ARG A 555 -18.52 -2.64 -6.93
CA ARG A 555 -17.92 -3.77 -6.18
C ARG A 555 -16.44 -3.99 -6.48
N LYS A 556 -15.95 -3.44 -7.61
CA LYS A 556 -14.55 -3.45 -8.09
C LYS A 556 -14.36 -2.30 -9.06
N GLY A 557 -13.13 -1.89 -9.27
CA GLY A 557 -12.79 -0.90 -10.28
C GLY A 557 -13.31 -1.27 -11.67
N ILE A 558 -13.72 -0.28 -12.44
CA ILE A 558 -14.28 -0.46 -13.79
C ILE A 558 -13.39 -1.31 -14.70
N GLY A 559 -12.07 -1.18 -14.57
CA GLY A 559 -11.10 -1.97 -15.34
C GLY A 559 -11.19 -3.47 -15.07
N ASP A 560 -11.43 -3.86 -13.81
CA ASP A 560 -11.62 -5.25 -13.40
C ASP A 560 -12.98 -5.78 -13.89
N LEU A 561 -14.01 -4.96 -13.80
CA LEU A 561 -15.35 -5.34 -14.27
C LEU A 561 -15.37 -5.56 -15.78
N ILE A 562 -14.72 -4.69 -16.56
CA ILE A 562 -14.57 -4.85 -18.01
C ILE A 562 -13.78 -6.12 -18.37
N LEU A 563 -12.76 -6.48 -17.58
CA LEU A 563 -12.02 -7.74 -17.80
C LEU A 563 -12.86 -8.98 -17.49
N LEU A 564 -13.69 -8.92 -16.44
CA LEU A 564 -14.45 -10.06 -15.94
C LEU A 564 -15.77 -10.28 -16.69
N GLU A 565 -16.41 -9.20 -17.12
CA GLU A 565 -17.72 -9.23 -17.77
C GLU A 565 -17.61 -8.80 -19.23
N ARG A 566 -18.19 -9.60 -20.14
CA ARG A 566 -18.23 -9.29 -21.56
C ARG A 566 -19.63 -8.80 -21.93
N GLY A 567 -19.71 -7.76 -22.77
CA GLY A 567 -20.97 -7.25 -23.27
C GLY A 567 -21.14 -5.75 -23.06
N GLU A 568 -22.26 -5.22 -23.54
CA GLU A 568 -22.57 -3.79 -23.51
C GLU A 568 -23.14 -3.29 -22.16
N ARG A 569 -23.59 -4.23 -21.29
CA ARG A 569 -24.14 -3.94 -19.96
C ARG A 569 -23.25 -4.58 -18.90
N ILE A 570 -22.50 -3.77 -18.18
CA ILE A 570 -21.66 -4.22 -17.07
C ILE A 570 -22.30 -3.79 -15.75
N VAL A 571 -22.56 -4.78 -14.89
CA VAL A 571 -23.17 -4.57 -13.60
C VAL A 571 -22.12 -4.14 -12.58
N GLY A 572 -22.28 -2.95 -12.01
CA GLY A 572 -21.44 -2.45 -10.92
C GLY A 572 -21.81 -3.10 -9.59
N VAL A 573 -23.08 -2.98 -9.20
CA VAL A 573 -23.58 -3.45 -7.90
C VAL A 573 -25.08 -3.73 -7.98
N ALA A 574 -25.58 -4.66 -7.17
CA ALA A 574 -27.02 -4.84 -7.00
C ALA A 574 -27.63 -3.61 -6.31
N GLU A 575 -28.70 -3.04 -6.88
CA GLU A 575 -29.30 -1.80 -6.38
C GLU A 575 -29.76 -1.94 -4.93
N ARG A 576 -30.34 -3.08 -4.54
CA ARG A 576 -30.71 -3.37 -3.14
C ARG A 576 -29.53 -3.26 -2.14
N TRP A 577 -28.31 -3.48 -2.60
CA TRP A 577 -27.11 -3.34 -1.76
C TRP A 577 -26.69 -1.88 -1.67
N TRP A 578 -26.77 -1.16 -2.78
CA TRP A 578 -26.52 0.27 -2.79
C TRP A 578 -27.50 1.00 -1.86
N MET A 579 -28.80 0.70 -1.96
CA MET A 579 -29.82 1.29 -1.09
C MET A 579 -29.56 1.05 0.40
N ARG A 580 -29.01 -0.11 0.78
CA ARG A 580 -28.62 -0.36 2.18
C ARG A 580 -27.43 0.50 2.61
N ARG A 581 -26.46 0.75 1.72
CA ARG A 581 -25.31 1.61 1.99
C ARG A 581 -25.73 3.07 2.16
N GLN A 582 -26.72 3.53 1.42
CA GLN A 582 -27.27 4.89 1.48
C GLN A 582 -28.30 5.10 2.58
N ARG A 583 -28.64 4.08 3.35
CA ARG A 583 -29.73 4.14 4.33
C ARG A 583 -29.60 5.31 5.31
N PHE A 584 -28.43 5.56 5.89
CA PHE A 584 -28.20 6.65 6.83
C PHE A 584 -28.53 8.01 6.18
N VAL A 585 -28.00 8.29 5.00
CA VAL A 585 -28.22 9.54 4.29
C VAL A 585 -29.71 9.71 4.00
N ARG A 586 -30.36 8.68 3.46
CA ARG A 586 -31.80 8.72 3.11
C ARG A 586 -32.72 8.92 4.32
N ASP A 587 -32.41 8.28 5.43
CA ASP A 587 -33.18 8.43 6.68
C ASP A 587 -33.07 9.86 7.27
N HIS A 588 -32.03 10.65 6.87
CA HIS A 588 -31.77 12.00 7.37
C HIS A 588 -32.00 13.13 6.34
N LEU A 589 -32.44 12.82 5.12
CA LEU A 589 -32.70 13.86 4.09
C LEU A 589 -33.69 14.92 4.54
N ALA A 590 -34.60 14.57 5.42
CA ALA A 590 -35.58 15.50 6.01
C ALA A 590 -34.95 16.59 6.88
N ASP A 591 -33.70 16.46 7.31
CA ASP A 591 -32.96 17.49 8.07
C ASP A 591 -32.53 18.67 7.18
N LEU A 592 -32.56 18.51 5.85
CA LEU A 592 -32.22 19.55 4.90
C LEU A 592 -33.30 20.62 4.79
N PRO A 593 -32.96 21.89 4.50
CA PRO A 593 -33.94 22.98 4.39
C PRO A 593 -34.98 22.68 3.29
N PRO A 594 -36.25 23.04 3.49
CA PRO A 594 -37.26 22.91 2.47
C PRO A 594 -36.91 23.78 1.23
N GLY A 595 -37.16 23.29 0.04
CA GLY A 595 -36.84 23.96 -1.24
C GLY A 595 -35.45 23.65 -1.81
N VAL A 596 -34.64 22.84 -1.14
CA VAL A 596 -33.44 22.25 -1.71
C VAL A 596 -33.83 21.19 -2.71
N ILE A 597 -33.16 21.19 -3.89
CA ILE A 597 -33.37 20.20 -4.94
C ILE A 597 -32.52 18.97 -4.62
N LEU A 598 -33.14 17.82 -4.43
CA LEU A 598 -32.47 16.55 -4.20
C LEU A 598 -32.31 15.81 -5.53
N VAL A 599 -31.14 15.26 -5.78
CA VAL A 599 -30.80 14.48 -6.98
C VAL A 599 -30.15 13.19 -6.55
N ASP A 600 -30.82 12.05 -6.79
CA ASP A 600 -30.24 10.72 -6.57
C ASP A 600 -29.64 10.22 -7.89
N PRO A 601 -28.30 10.05 -7.99
CA PRO A 601 -27.67 9.49 -9.17
C PRO A 601 -28.15 8.06 -9.50
N ALA A 602 -28.67 7.32 -8.53
CA ALA A 602 -29.20 5.98 -8.75
C ALA A 602 -30.37 6.00 -9.76
N ASP A 603 -31.19 7.06 -9.82
CA ASP A 603 -32.30 7.19 -10.77
C ASP A 603 -31.87 7.09 -12.24
N VAL A 604 -30.61 7.45 -12.53
CA VAL A 604 -30.08 7.44 -13.91
C VAL A 604 -28.97 6.40 -14.12
N LEU A 605 -28.43 5.83 -13.05
CA LEU A 605 -27.36 4.83 -13.11
C LEU A 605 -27.85 3.41 -12.80
N CYS A 606 -29.02 3.26 -12.17
CA CYS A 606 -29.60 1.95 -11.82
C CYS A 606 -30.89 1.70 -12.65
N ASP A 607 -31.36 0.47 -12.67
CA ASP A 607 -32.53 0.03 -13.48
C ASP A 607 -33.59 -0.71 -12.65
N GLY A 608 -33.55 -0.60 -11.31
CA GLY A 608 -34.47 -1.27 -10.40
C GLY A 608 -33.95 -2.62 -9.90
N GLU A 609 -32.96 -3.20 -10.57
CA GLU A 609 -32.31 -4.44 -10.16
C GLU A 609 -30.83 -4.24 -9.81
N ALA A 610 -30.14 -3.51 -10.67
CA ALA A 610 -28.69 -3.27 -10.56
C ALA A 610 -28.31 -1.84 -10.94
N CYS A 611 -27.25 -1.33 -10.31
CA CYS A 611 -26.58 -0.11 -10.74
C CYS A 611 -25.47 -0.48 -11.71
N LEU A 612 -25.43 0.20 -12.86
CA LEU A 612 -24.57 -0.15 -13.97
C LEU A 612 -23.21 0.55 -13.85
N ALA A 613 -22.14 -0.20 -14.01
CA ALA A 613 -20.79 0.33 -14.19
C ALA A 613 -20.55 0.83 -15.62
N ALA A 614 -21.22 0.22 -16.60
CA ALA A 614 -21.20 0.62 -18.01
C ALA A 614 -22.48 0.21 -18.73
N GLY A 615 -22.81 0.94 -19.79
CA GLY A 615 -23.96 0.64 -20.66
C GLY A 615 -23.91 1.46 -21.94
N ARG A 616 -24.54 0.93 -23.02
CA ARG A 616 -24.56 1.59 -24.34
C ARG A 616 -23.16 1.96 -24.84
N SER A 617 -22.20 1.04 -24.69
CA SER A 617 -20.79 1.21 -25.08
C SER A 617 -20.05 2.36 -24.38
N LYS A 618 -20.51 2.78 -23.20
CA LYS A 618 -19.89 3.82 -22.37
C LYS A 618 -19.70 3.35 -20.94
N ALA A 619 -18.50 3.56 -20.38
CA ALA A 619 -18.23 3.39 -18.96
C ALA A 619 -18.78 4.59 -18.18
N TYR A 620 -19.46 4.34 -17.09
CA TYR A 620 -20.01 5.39 -16.23
C TYR A 620 -19.08 5.79 -15.09
N TYR A 621 -18.02 5.02 -14.88
CA TYR A 621 -16.98 5.24 -13.88
C TYR A 621 -15.60 5.18 -14.53
N PHE A 622 -14.60 5.78 -13.89
CA PHE A 622 -13.19 5.60 -14.29
C PHE A 622 -12.35 4.80 -13.28
N ASP A 623 -12.85 4.64 -12.07
CA ASP A 623 -12.31 3.75 -11.01
C ASP A 623 -13.45 2.93 -10.37
N ASP A 624 -13.51 2.77 -9.05
CA ASP A 624 -14.55 2.01 -8.33
C ASP A 624 -15.66 2.88 -7.73
N ASP A 625 -15.47 4.20 -7.64
CA ASP A 625 -16.43 5.10 -7.01
C ASP A 625 -16.61 6.45 -7.73
N HIS A 626 -15.62 6.92 -8.48
CA HIS A 626 -15.73 8.17 -9.23
C HIS A 626 -16.40 7.96 -10.59
N LEU A 627 -17.35 8.81 -10.90
CA LEU A 627 -18.00 8.82 -12.22
C LEU A 627 -17.00 9.22 -13.31
N SER A 628 -17.07 8.58 -14.47
CA SER A 628 -16.47 9.12 -15.69
C SER A 628 -17.24 10.36 -16.17
N VAL A 629 -16.67 11.08 -17.13
CA VAL A 629 -17.41 12.19 -17.79
C VAL A 629 -18.76 11.70 -18.37
N HIS A 630 -18.82 10.46 -18.86
CA HIS A 630 -20.07 9.90 -19.39
C HIS A 630 -21.12 9.61 -18.29
N GLY A 631 -20.69 9.09 -17.14
CA GLY A 631 -21.57 8.92 -15.97
C GLY A 631 -22.05 10.27 -15.43
N ALA A 632 -21.13 11.22 -15.29
CA ALA A 632 -21.43 12.57 -14.83
C ALA A 632 -22.41 13.32 -15.74
N ARG A 633 -22.33 13.15 -17.07
CA ARG A 633 -23.31 13.73 -18.03
C ARG A 633 -24.73 13.19 -17.80
N ARG A 634 -24.90 11.92 -17.39
CA ARG A 634 -26.23 11.38 -17.06
C ARG A 634 -26.83 12.09 -15.85
N VAL A 635 -26.01 12.26 -14.79
CA VAL A 635 -26.43 12.97 -13.56
C VAL A 635 -26.67 14.46 -13.86
N ALA A 636 -25.81 15.12 -14.62
CA ALA A 636 -25.99 16.51 -15.04
C ALA A 636 -27.29 16.71 -15.82
N GLY A 637 -27.65 15.77 -16.71
CA GLY A 637 -28.93 15.78 -17.42
C GLY A 637 -30.14 15.69 -16.49
N GLN A 638 -30.05 14.94 -15.39
CA GLN A 638 -31.10 14.90 -14.36
C GLN A 638 -31.18 16.24 -13.60
N ILE A 639 -30.02 16.80 -13.22
CA ILE A 639 -29.95 18.12 -12.54
C ILE A 639 -30.62 19.19 -13.40
N PHE A 640 -30.32 19.27 -14.69
CA PHE A 640 -30.94 20.28 -15.57
C PHE A 640 -32.46 20.12 -15.66
N LYS A 641 -32.98 18.90 -15.67
CA LYS A 641 -34.42 18.65 -15.67
C LYS A 641 -35.09 19.13 -14.39
N LEU A 642 -34.49 18.88 -13.23
CA LEU A 642 -35.05 19.24 -11.93
C LEU A 642 -34.81 20.72 -11.57
N ALA A 643 -33.72 21.32 -12.02
CA ALA A 643 -33.38 22.72 -11.77
C ALA A 643 -33.93 23.68 -12.85
N ALA A 644 -34.53 23.17 -13.93
CA ALA A 644 -35.23 24.02 -14.88
C ALA A 644 -36.33 24.80 -14.16
N PRO A 645 -36.50 26.15 -14.41
CA PRO A 645 -37.66 26.85 -13.88
C PRO A 645 -38.91 26.17 -14.46
N SER A 646 -39.84 25.77 -13.55
CA SER A 646 -41.17 25.36 -13.95
C SER A 646 -41.71 26.47 -14.82
N GLY A 647 -41.88 26.18 -16.14
CA GLY A 647 -42.49 27.13 -17.07
C GLY A 647 -43.86 27.57 -16.52
N PRO A 648 -44.30 28.77 -16.85
CA PRO A 648 -45.61 29.23 -16.41
C PRO A 648 -46.66 28.21 -16.91
N SER A 649 -47.42 27.63 -15.97
CA SER A 649 -48.59 26.78 -16.18
C SER A 649 -49.69 27.53 -16.88
#